data_f174b33a8767385a278e0d74661ae149
#
_entry.id   f174b33a8767385a278e0d74661ae149
#
_cell.length_a   1.000
_cell.length_b   1.000
_cell.length_c   1.000
_cell.angle_alpha   90.00
_cell.angle_beta   90.00
_cell.angle_gamma   90.00
#
_symmetry.space_group_name_H-M   'P 1'
#
loop_
_entity.id
_entity.type
_entity.pdbx_description
1 polymer ?
#
loop_
_entity_poly.entity_id
_entity_poly.type
_entity_poly.pdbx_seq_one_letter_code
_entity_poly.pdbx_strand_id
1 'polypeptide(L)'
;MNSDKADNANSKEQDLNRATSQPQPELTDNLGHRINSDQNSLRAGARGPSLLDDFHLREKIHHFDHERIPERVVHARGTGAHGVFELYESLADYTIANVLTDTSLKTPVFVRFSTVAGSRGSADTARDVRGFAVKLYTQEGNWDLVGNNIPVFFIQDAIKFPDLIHAAKPEPHKEIPQAATAHDTFWDFISLTPESMHMIMWVMSDRSLPRSFSMMEGFGVHSFRLINAQGKAHFVKFHWKPAAGIHSLVWDEAQKIAGKDPDFHRRDLWEAIEKGNYPEWDFGVQLIAEGEETKFDFDVLDATKLWPEELIPVRRVGKLTLNRNPDNYFAETEQVAFMTTNVVPGIDFSDDPLLQGRNFSYLDTQLSRLGSPNWPELPINRPIATVSNNQREGHMRHTINPGQVSYYPNSLGGNQPGEVSAQAGGYVSYPEQVIGPKVRVRSESFGDHYGQAKLFWNSMSGPEKEHIVKALQFELSKVETRHIRQHMLEHLGQINDKLMSQVAIALGEITPPAPKPTNGAIKQTPPSGKAMPDGTADAADEKALLVSAVSSTTASGGIQMSSALSMAGGPKDSIKGRKVAVLAADGVASEQVDALKQALMAAGATAEVVGTHLGSLTGANGSPVTVDKTFANSSSVLYDAIFVPGGVQSITALMKQGDPHEFVDEAFKHAKTIGASGEGVDLLAACQIGQLLGLKTIPTQTQAVEGVLTGSATDIQKVVQSFIKAMAQHRHWERAVVEQVSA
;
A
#
# COMPACT_ATOMS: atom_id res chain seq x y z
N MET A 1 19.44 -13.03 24.49
CA MET A 1 18.35 -12.14 24.04
C MET A 1 16.99 -12.84 23.85
N ASN A 2 16.80 -14.10 24.20
CA ASN A 2 15.57 -14.87 23.91
C ASN A 2 14.66 -15.17 25.10
N SER A 3 15.02 -14.85 26.35
CA SER A 3 14.16 -15.14 27.51
C SER A 3 13.04 -14.12 27.73
N ASP A 4 13.28 -12.86 27.43
CA ASP A 4 12.28 -11.80 27.69
C ASP A 4 11.18 -11.70 26.61
N LYS A 5 11.39 -12.32 25.43
CA LYS A 5 10.36 -12.41 24.37
C LYS A 5 9.29 -13.46 24.63
N ALA A 6 9.57 -14.46 25.48
CA ALA A 6 8.65 -15.57 25.72
C ALA A 6 7.52 -15.23 26.71
N ASP A 7 7.76 -14.36 27.67
CA ASP A 7 6.79 -14.08 28.75
C ASP A 7 5.65 -13.12 28.35
N ASN A 8 5.77 -12.43 27.21
CA ASN A 8 4.74 -11.48 26.70
C ASN A 8 4.19 -11.89 25.32
N ALA A 9 4.47 -13.10 24.83
CA ALA A 9 4.01 -13.56 23.53
C ALA A 9 2.50 -13.79 23.52
N ASN A 10 1.79 -13.20 22.53
CA ASN A 10 0.38 -13.48 22.32
C ASN A 10 0.15 -14.92 21.82
N SER A 11 -1.12 -15.35 21.76
CA SER A 11 -1.48 -16.75 21.41
C SER A 11 -0.99 -17.17 20.02
N LYS A 12 -0.94 -16.27 19.05
CA LYS A 12 -0.41 -16.56 17.70
C LYS A 12 1.11 -16.66 17.68
N GLU A 13 1.80 -15.81 18.39
CA GLU A 13 3.25 -15.88 18.56
C GLU A 13 3.67 -17.18 19.26
N GLN A 14 2.92 -17.61 20.28
CA GLN A 14 3.15 -18.91 20.93
C GLN A 14 2.98 -20.08 19.94
N ASP A 15 2.00 -20.01 19.04
CA ASP A 15 1.78 -21.01 18.00
C ASP A 15 2.94 -21.03 16.98
N LEU A 16 3.39 -19.85 16.53
CA LEU A 16 4.54 -19.71 15.63
C LEU A 16 5.84 -20.22 16.28
N ASN A 17 6.08 -19.90 17.56
CA ASN A 17 7.25 -20.34 18.30
C ASN A 17 7.36 -21.87 18.40
N ARG A 18 6.24 -22.61 18.43
CA ARG A 18 6.24 -24.07 18.39
C ARG A 18 6.73 -24.63 17.05
N ALA A 19 6.56 -23.88 15.97
CA ALA A 19 6.98 -24.25 14.63
C ALA A 19 8.38 -23.69 14.29
N THR A 20 8.97 -22.84 15.14
CA THR A 20 10.27 -22.21 14.91
C THR A 20 11.38 -23.18 15.27
N SER A 21 12.32 -23.42 14.36
CA SER A 21 13.49 -24.26 14.59
C SER A 21 14.42 -23.63 15.62
N GLN A 22 15.02 -24.47 16.47
CA GLN A 22 16.04 -24.02 17.40
C GLN A 22 17.42 -24.21 16.78
N PRO A 23 18.33 -23.22 16.90
CA PRO A 23 19.68 -23.33 16.39
C PRO A 23 20.39 -24.57 17.00
N GLN A 24 21.02 -25.39 16.15
CA GLN A 24 21.83 -26.52 16.56
C GLN A 24 23.26 -26.32 16.03
N PRO A 25 24.28 -26.76 16.76
CA PRO A 25 25.68 -26.60 16.33
C PRO A 25 26.07 -27.55 15.20
N GLU A 26 25.36 -28.65 15.01
CA GLU A 26 25.67 -29.70 14.06
C GLU A 26 24.81 -29.61 12.80
N LEU A 27 25.46 -29.72 11.62
CA LEU A 27 24.75 -29.77 10.34
C LEU A 27 24.14 -31.16 10.13
N THR A 28 22.86 -31.18 9.74
CA THR A 28 22.16 -32.40 9.35
C THR A 28 21.48 -32.21 8.00
N ASP A 29 21.09 -33.32 7.34
CA ASP A 29 20.08 -33.32 6.29
C ASP A 29 18.67 -33.20 6.89
N ASN A 30 17.62 -33.18 6.02
CA ASN A 30 16.23 -33.11 6.45
C ASN A 30 15.72 -34.39 7.15
N LEU A 31 16.46 -35.47 7.09
CA LEU A 31 16.17 -36.76 7.75
C LEU A 31 16.90 -36.95 9.06
N GLY A 32 17.73 -35.97 9.46
CA GLY A 32 18.46 -35.95 10.72
C GLY A 32 19.85 -36.61 10.66
N HIS A 33 20.36 -36.99 9.48
CA HIS A 33 21.71 -37.51 9.38
C HIS A 33 22.76 -36.40 9.54
N ARG A 34 23.76 -36.63 10.38
CA ARG A 34 24.85 -35.67 10.58
C ARG A 34 25.78 -35.65 9.37
N ILE A 35 26.08 -34.45 8.88
CA ILE A 35 26.89 -34.25 7.69
C ILE A 35 28.32 -33.92 8.05
N ASN A 36 29.25 -34.72 7.55
CA ASN A 36 30.69 -34.56 7.82
C ASN A 36 31.38 -33.58 6.89
N SER A 37 30.83 -33.34 5.70
CA SER A 37 31.39 -32.40 4.72
C SER A 37 30.29 -31.78 3.89
N ASP A 38 30.18 -30.44 3.94
CA ASP A 38 29.25 -29.62 3.11
C ASP A 38 29.99 -28.84 2.03
N GLN A 39 31.34 -28.97 1.96
CA GLN A 39 32.14 -28.20 1.01
C GLN A 39 32.58 -29.05 -0.20
N ASN A 40 32.46 -30.37 -0.13
CA ASN A 40 32.89 -31.28 -1.19
C ASN A 40 31.84 -32.38 -1.38
N SER A 41 31.48 -32.64 -2.66
CA SER A 41 30.71 -33.84 -3.02
C SER A 41 31.54 -35.11 -2.96
N LEU A 42 30.89 -36.25 -2.78
CA LEU A 42 31.52 -37.57 -2.88
C LEU A 42 32.12 -37.81 -4.28
N ARG A 43 33.37 -38.26 -4.35
CA ARG A 43 34.09 -38.44 -5.61
C ARG A 43 34.83 -39.75 -5.65
N ALA A 44 35.07 -40.30 -6.84
CA ALA A 44 35.96 -41.40 -7.09
C ALA A 44 37.41 -40.90 -7.19
N GLY A 45 38.05 -40.62 -6.04
CA GLY A 45 39.35 -39.95 -5.94
C GLY A 45 39.27 -38.43 -6.03
N ALA A 46 40.31 -37.72 -5.59
CA ALA A 46 40.31 -36.26 -5.44
C ALA A 46 40.03 -35.47 -6.73
N ARG A 47 40.32 -36.02 -7.88
CA ARG A 47 40.08 -35.44 -9.21
C ARG A 47 39.09 -36.26 -10.05
N GLY A 48 38.51 -37.30 -9.47
CA GLY A 48 37.55 -38.16 -10.16
C GLY A 48 36.16 -37.54 -10.26
N PRO A 49 35.23 -38.23 -10.94
CA PRO A 49 33.83 -37.75 -11.07
C PRO A 49 33.15 -37.74 -9.71
N SER A 50 32.18 -36.81 -9.55
CA SER A 50 31.22 -36.82 -8.44
C SER A 50 30.26 -37.99 -8.62
N LEU A 51 29.89 -38.62 -7.50
CA LEU A 51 29.03 -39.79 -7.46
C LEU A 51 27.62 -39.40 -6.97
N LEU A 52 26.60 -39.84 -7.70
CA LEU A 52 25.21 -39.53 -7.35
C LEU A 52 24.60 -40.39 -6.26
N ASP A 53 25.36 -41.34 -5.71
CA ASP A 53 25.04 -41.98 -4.43
C ASP A 53 25.32 -41.10 -3.20
N ASP A 54 25.92 -39.90 -3.42
CA ASP A 54 25.96 -38.82 -2.42
C ASP A 54 24.56 -38.27 -2.14
N PHE A 55 23.94 -38.77 -1.07
CA PHE A 55 22.58 -38.38 -0.68
C PHE A 55 22.51 -36.91 -0.25
N HIS A 56 23.56 -36.37 0.37
CA HIS A 56 23.61 -34.97 0.79
C HIS A 56 23.65 -34.03 -0.41
N LEU A 57 24.48 -34.31 -1.40
CA LEU A 57 24.51 -33.55 -2.66
C LEU A 57 23.14 -33.53 -3.36
N ARG A 58 22.50 -34.72 -3.45
CA ARG A 58 21.16 -34.81 -4.13
C ARG A 58 20.10 -34.03 -3.36
N GLU A 59 20.02 -34.16 -2.04
CA GLU A 59 19.04 -33.44 -1.23
C GLU A 59 19.24 -31.94 -1.32
N LYS A 60 20.49 -31.48 -1.21
CA LYS A 60 20.82 -30.05 -1.25
C LYS A 60 20.44 -29.42 -2.58
N ILE A 61 20.71 -30.08 -3.72
CA ILE A 61 20.33 -29.61 -5.05
C ILE A 61 18.81 -29.70 -5.22
N HIS A 62 18.20 -30.83 -4.87
CA HIS A 62 16.76 -31.02 -4.98
C HIS A 62 15.99 -29.94 -4.21
N HIS A 63 16.37 -29.66 -2.97
CA HIS A 63 15.71 -28.60 -2.20
C HIS A 63 15.87 -27.23 -2.87
N PHE A 64 17.10 -26.89 -3.30
CA PHE A 64 17.38 -25.63 -3.98
C PHE A 64 16.53 -25.43 -5.25
N ASP A 65 16.39 -26.48 -6.06
CA ASP A 65 15.62 -26.44 -7.30
C ASP A 65 14.10 -26.15 -7.07
N HIS A 66 13.62 -26.41 -5.84
CA HIS A 66 12.21 -26.28 -5.47
C HIS A 66 11.94 -25.21 -4.40
N GLU A 67 12.86 -24.29 -4.16
CA GLU A 67 12.71 -23.19 -3.18
C GLU A 67 11.81 -22.04 -3.65
N ARG A 68 11.26 -22.12 -4.85
CA ARG A 68 10.35 -21.11 -5.38
C ARG A 68 8.95 -21.65 -5.47
N ILE A 69 7.99 -20.82 -5.02
CA ILE A 69 6.56 -21.02 -5.28
C ILE A 69 6.10 -19.95 -6.29
N PRO A 70 5.02 -20.19 -7.03
CA PRO A 70 4.44 -19.18 -7.90
C PRO A 70 4.20 -17.87 -7.13
N GLU A 71 4.58 -16.74 -7.72
CA GLU A 71 4.22 -15.45 -7.14
C GLU A 71 2.70 -15.24 -7.18
N ARG A 72 2.18 -14.33 -6.34
CA ARG A 72 0.76 -13.96 -6.40
C ARG A 72 0.45 -13.36 -7.76
N VAL A 73 -0.71 -13.70 -8.33
CA VAL A 73 -1.17 -13.21 -9.64
C VAL A 73 -1.17 -11.70 -9.71
N VAL A 74 -1.60 -11.06 -8.62
CA VAL A 74 -1.42 -9.64 -8.31
C VAL A 74 -0.89 -9.52 -6.88
N HIS A 75 -0.31 -8.38 -6.51
CA HIS A 75 0.31 -8.16 -5.22
C HIS A 75 1.57 -9.02 -4.96
N ALA A 76 2.31 -9.37 -6.02
CA ALA A 76 3.50 -10.22 -5.89
C ALA A 76 4.60 -9.56 -5.04
N ARG A 77 4.88 -8.29 -5.29
CA ARG A 77 5.80 -7.47 -4.49
C ARG A 77 5.13 -7.00 -3.21
N GLY A 78 5.70 -7.33 -2.04
CA GLY A 78 5.14 -6.87 -0.77
C GLY A 78 5.97 -7.28 0.43
N THR A 79 5.54 -6.84 1.61
CA THR A 79 6.15 -7.16 2.91
C THR A 79 5.08 -7.25 3.98
N GLY A 80 5.37 -7.92 5.09
CA GLY A 80 4.42 -8.08 6.18
C GLY A 80 5.02 -7.80 7.54
N ALA A 81 4.15 -7.62 8.53
CA ALA A 81 4.50 -7.48 9.92
C ALA A 81 3.40 -8.04 10.82
N HIS A 82 3.78 -8.52 12.00
CA HIS A 82 2.88 -8.88 13.08
C HIS A 82 2.48 -7.66 13.88
N GLY A 83 1.33 -7.77 14.54
CA GLY A 83 0.83 -6.71 15.39
C GLY A 83 -0.34 -7.14 16.25
N VAL A 84 -1.03 -6.15 16.79
CA VAL A 84 -2.18 -6.30 17.66
C VAL A 84 -3.29 -5.36 17.22
N PHE A 85 -4.51 -5.87 17.20
CA PHE A 85 -5.74 -5.09 17.07
C PHE A 85 -6.40 -4.97 18.44
N GLU A 86 -6.80 -3.76 18.81
CA GLU A 86 -7.50 -3.43 20.05
C GLU A 86 -8.74 -2.61 19.72
N LEU A 87 -9.89 -3.06 20.21
CA LEU A 87 -11.14 -2.33 20.12
C LEU A 87 -11.29 -1.43 21.35
N TYR A 88 -11.60 -0.15 21.17
CA TYR A 88 -11.87 0.76 22.29
C TYR A 88 -13.33 1.19 22.39
N GLU A 89 -14.15 0.88 21.39
CA GLU A 89 -15.58 1.12 21.38
C GLU A 89 -16.33 -0.10 20.84
N SER A 90 -17.25 -0.67 21.64
CA SER A 90 -18.01 -1.87 21.27
C SER A 90 -19.01 -1.58 20.15
N LEU A 91 -19.09 -2.49 19.18
CA LEU A 91 -20.09 -2.48 18.10
C LEU A 91 -21.23 -3.50 18.36
N ALA A 92 -21.52 -3.89 19.60
CA ALA A 92 -22.52 -4.88 19.95
C ALA A 92 -23.95 -4.55 19.43
N ASP A 93 -24.26 -3.26 19.20
CA ASP A 93 -25.51 -2.84 18.57
C ASP A 93 -25.60 -3.25 17.08
N TYR A 94 -24.49 -3.56 16.45
CA TYR A 94 -24.37 -3.81 15.01
C TYR A 94 -23.93 -5.23 14.68
N THR A 95 -23.16 -5.91 15.53
CA THR A 95 -22.62 -7.25 15.26
C THR A 95 -22.49 -8.09 16.52
N ILE A 96 -22.45 -9.42 16.36
CA ILE A 96 -22.11 -10.37 17.44
C ILE A 96 -20.64 -10.78 17.41
N ALA A 97 -19.84 -10.35 16.44
CA ALA A 97 -18.44 -10.74 16.31
C ALA A 97 -17.62 -10.30 17.53
N ASN A 98 -17.06 -11.24 18.30
CA ASN A 98 -16.33 -10.92 19.54
C ASN A 98 -15.21 -9.91 19.34
N VAL A 99 -14.47 -10.02 18.24
CA VAL A 99 -13.38 -9.08 17.88
C VAL A 99 -13.86 -7.63 17.72
N LEU A 100 -15.15 -7.40 17.47
CA LEU A 100 -15.77 -6.08 17.32
C LEU A 100 -16.73 -5.72 18.47
N THR A 101 -16.85 -6.55 19.49
CA THR A 101 -17.76 -6.31 20.62
C THR A 101 -17.06 -6.30 21.96
N ASP A 102 -16.01 -7.09 22.15
CA ASP A 102 -15.25 -7.18 23.39
C ASP A 102 -14.01 -6.29 23.38
N THR A 103 -14.07 -5.17 24.11
CA THR A 103 -12.99 -4.19 24.23
C THR A 103 -11.81 -4.66 25.10
N SER A 104 -11.92 -5.82 25.75
CA SER A 104 -10.83 -6.37 26.56
C SER A 104 -9.85 -7.20 25.73
N LEU A 105 -10.23 -7.58 24.51
CA LEU A 105 -9.42 -8.44 23.65
C LEU A 105 -8.26 -7.69 23.01
N LYS A 106 -7.10 -8.35 23.00
CA LYS A 106 -5.95 -8.00 22.19
C LYS A 106 -5.77 -9.06 21.11
N THR A 107 -6.35 -8.79 19.95
CA THR A 107 -6.38 -9.75 18.85
C THR A 107 -5.06 -9.72 18.07
N PRO A 108 -4.32 -10.84 17.98
CA PRO A 108 -3.13 -10.90 17.15
C PRO A 108 -3.47 -10.69 15.68
N VAL A 109 -2.59 -10.00 14.96
CA VAL A 109 -2.77 -9.75 13.53
C VAL A 109 -1.48 -10.03 12.76
N PHE A 110 -1.64 -10.33 11.47
CA PHE A 110 -0.59 -10.24 10.48
C PHE A 110 -1.07 -9.36 9.33
N VAL A 111 -0.29 -8.34 9.01
CA VAL A 111 -0.62 -7.41 7.93
C VAL A 111 0.39 -7.57 6.80
N ARG A 112 -0.09 -7.58 5.55
CA ARG A 112 0.76 -7.55 4.37
C ARG A 112 0.42 -6.34 3.51
N PHE A 113 1.45 -5.52 3.26
CA PHE A 113 1.41 -4.44 2.29
C PHE A 113 2.06 -4.87 0.98
N SER A 114 1.59 -4.35 -0.15
CA SER A 114 2.09 -4.74 -1.48
C SER A 114 1.80 -3.67 -2.53
N THR A 115 2.53 -3.68 -3.63
CA THR A 115 2.06 -3.12 -4.90
C THR A 115 1.04 -4.08 -5.53
N VAL A 116 0.45 -3.76 -6.68
CA VAL A 116 -0.54 -4.61 -7.36
C VAL A 116 0.01 -5.20 -8.66
N ALA A 117 0.48 -4.36 -9.58
CA ALA A 117 0.79 -4.79 -10.95
C ALA A 117 2.19 -5.43 -11.09
N GLY A 118 3.16 -5.02 -10.29
CA GLY A 118 4.55 -5.42 -10.43
C GLY A 118 4.83 -6.87 -10.02
N SER A 119 5.84 -7.49 -10.64
CA SER A 119 6.41 -8.77 -10.23
C SER A 119 7.03 -8.67 -8.83
N ARG A 120 7.36 -9.81 -8.22
CA ARG A 120 8.03 -9.86 -6.91
C ARG A 120 9.34 -9.05 -6.86
N GLY A 121 10.07 -8.97 -7.97
CA GLY A 121 11.34 -8.24 -8.11
C GLY A 121 11.22 -6.77 -8.49
N SER A 122 10.02 -6.23 -8.69
CA SER A 122 9.80 -4.82 -9.00
C SER A 122 10.07 -3.89 -7.81
N ALA A 123 10.11 -2.57 -8.04
CA ALA A 123 10.35 -1.58 -6.97
C ALA A 123 9.09 -1.27 -6.16
N ASP A 124 9.26 -0.90 -4.89
CA ASP A 124 8.17 -0.52 -3.99
C ASP A 124 7.48 0.80 -4.39
N THR A 125 8.20 1.74 -5.00
CA THR A 125 7.73 3.10 -5.24
C THR A 125 7.08 3.32 -6.60
N ALA A 126 6.73 2.25 -7.33
CA ALA A 126 5.96 2.37 -8.56
C ALA A 126 4.62 3.08 -8.33
N ARG A 127 4.14 3.86 -9.35
CA ARG A 127 2.76 4.37 -9.37
C ARG A 127 1.81 3.19 -9.48
N ASP A 128 1.17 2.84 -8.38
CA ASP A 128 0.30 1.68 -8.30
C ASP A 128 -0.61 1.79 -7.06
N VAL A 129 -1.68 1.02 -7.03
CA VAL A 129 -2.44 0.76 -5.82
C VAL A 129 -1.55 0.02 -4.81
N ARG A 130 -1.78 0.23 -3.53
CA ARG A 130 -1.15 -0.57 -2.48
C ARG A 130 -2.16 -1.50 -1.84
N GLY A 131 -1.85 -2.80 -1.82
CA GLY A 131 -2.58 -3.77 -1.01
C GLY A 131 -2.39 -3.48 0.47
N PHE A 132 -3.46 -3.65 1.23
CA PHE A 132 -3.51 -3.55 2.69
C PHE A 132 -4.34 -4.72 3.21
N ALA A 133 -3.71 -5.90 3.32
CA ALA A 133 -4.38 -7.13 3.73
C ALA A 133 -4.10 -7.41 5.21
N VAL A 134 -5.16 -7.51 6.01
CA VAL A 134 -5.10 -7.75 7.45
C VAL A 134 -5.74 -9.10 7.76
N LYS A 135 -4.97 -9.98 8.39
CA LYS A 135 -5.45 -11.25 8.97
C LYS A 135 -5.55 -11.07 10.48
N LEU A 136 -6.75 -11.16 11.02
CA LEU A 136 -7.02 -11.15 12.46
C LEU A 136 -7.21 -12.60 12.93
N TYR A 137 -6.38 -13.03 13.87
CA TYR A 137 -6.48 -14.36 14.48
C TYR A 137 -7.42 -14.28 15.68
N THR A 138 -8.72 -14.43 15.42
CA THR A 138 -9.74 -14.33 16.49
C THR A 138 -9.98 -15.68 17.15
N GLN A 139 -10.63 -15.65 18.30
CA GLN A 139 -11.04 -16.87 19.01
C GLN A 139 -12.19 -17.61 18.30
N GLU A 140 -12.88 -16.94 17.36
CA GLU A 140 -13.99 -17.49 16.57
C GLU A 140 -13.53 -17.98 15.18
N GLY A 141 -12.24 -17.86 14.86
CA GLY A 141 -11.65 -18.20 13.57
C GLY A 141 -10.83 -17.04 13.02
N ASN A 142 -10.23 -17.22 11.85
CA ASN A 142 -9.55 -16.13 11.15
C ASN A 142 -10.58 -15.21 10.51
N TRP A 143 -10.38 -13.89 10.68
CA TRP A 143 -11.04 -12.87 9.89
C TRP A 143 -10.01 -12.14 9.03
N ASP A 144 -10.22 -12.14 7.71
CA ASP A 144 -9.33 -11.47 6.76
C ASP A 144 -10.02 -10.25 6.14
N LEU A 145 -9.50 -9.06 6.39
CA LEU A 145 -9.89 -7.84 5.71
C LEU A 145 -8.86 -7.53 4.61
N VAL A 146 -9.19 -7.93 3.37
CA VAL A 146 -8.26 -7.86 2.23
C VAL A 146 -8.51 -6.59 1.44
N GLY A 147 -7.92 -5.50 1.90
CA GLY A 147 -8.13 -4.14 1.42
C GLY A 147 -7.00 -3.55 0.59
N ASN A 148 -7.18 -2.29 0.24
CA ASN A 148 -6.24 -1.44 -0.51
C ASN A 148 -6.12 -0.06 0.12
N ASN A 149 -5.11 0.72 -0.30
CA ASN A 149 -4.95 2.13 0.11
C ASN A 149 -5.84 3.10 -0.68
N ILE A 150 -6.67 2.61 -1.59
CA ILE A 150 -7.66 3.37 -2.37
C ILE A 150 -9.03 2.75 -2.10
N PRO A 151 -10.08 3.57 -1.84
CA PRO A 151 -11.39 3.09 -1.37
C PRO A 151 -12.27 2.48 -2.45
N VAL A 152 -11.88 2.60 -3.71
CA VAL A 152 -12.62 2.16 -4.90
C VAL A 152 -11.76 1.27 -5.77
N PHE A 153 -12.38 0.63 -6.79
CA PHE A 153 -11.69 -0.23 -7.72
C PHE A 153 -12.00 0.16 -9.18
N PHE A 154 -11.28 -0.43 -10.15
CA PHE A 154 -11.39 -0.12 -11.57
C PHE A 154 -12.70 -0.60 -12.21
N ILE A 155 -13.29 -1.66 -11.68
CA ILE A 155 -14.39 -2.40 -12.29
C ILE A 155 -15.49 -2.67 -11.28
N GLN A 156 -16.72 -2.80 -11.77
CA GLN A 156 -17.92 -3.04 -10.98
C GLN A 156 -18.26 -4.54 -10.84
N ASP A 157 -17.69 -5.38 -11.69
CA ASP A 157 -18.01 -6.81 -11.77
C ASP A 157 -16.72 -7.63 -11.95
N ALA A 158 -16.57 -8.71 -11.20
CA ALA A 158 -15.40 -9.57 -11.21
C ALA A 158 -15.14 -10.25 -12.57
N ILE A 159 -16.15 -10.34 -13.46
CA ILE A 159 -15.98 -10.90 -14.81
C ILE A 159 -14.91 -10.15 -15.61
N LYS A 160 -14.71 -8.85 -15.34
CA LYS A 160 -13.71 -8.01 -15.99
C LYS A 160 -12.33 -8.09 -15.34
N PHE A 161 -12.17 -8.76 -14.18
CA PHE A 161 -10.91 -8.75 -13.45
C PHE A 161 -9.75 -9.37 -14.24
N PRO A 162 -9.91 -10.53 -14.90
CA PRO A 162 -8.83 -11.09 -15.73
C PRO A 162 -8.39 -10.15 -16.85
N ASP A 163 -9.33 -9.49 -17.53
CA ASP A 163 -9.04 -8.58 -18.63
C ASP A 163 -8.31 -7.32 -18.14
N LEU A 164 -8.74 -6.74 -17.02
CA LEU A 164 -8.04 -5.63 -16.38
C LEU A 164 -6.57 -6.00 -16.07
N ILE A 165 -6.36 -7.19 -15.52
CA ILE A 165 -5.01 -7.63 -15.14
C ILE A 165 -4.17 -7.95 -16.37
N HIS A 166 -4.73 -8.57 -17.41
CA HIS A 166 -4.03 -8.78 -18.68
C HIS A 166 -3.63 -7.45 -19.31
N ALA A 167 -4.50 -6.44 -19.28
CA ALA A 167 -4.22 -5.11 -19.80
C ALA A 167 -3.11 -4.38 -19.02
N ALA A 168 -3.06 -4.58 -17.68
CA ALA A 168 -2.09 -3.90 -16.80
C ALA A 168 -0.73 -4.61 -16.71
N LYS A 169 -0.66 -5.90 -17.04
CA LYS A 169 0.57 -6.70 -17.03
C LYS A 169 1.43 -6.43 -18.27
N PRO A 170 2.69 -6.89 -18.29
CA PRO A 170 3.50 -6.85 -19.50
C PRO A 170 2.81 -7.52 -20.70
N GLU A 171 2.99 -6.94 -21.88
CA GLU A 171 2.41 -7.48 -23.11
C GLU A 171 2.95 -8.89 -23.40
N PRO A 172 2.10 -9.88 -23.73
CA PRO A 172 2.48 -11.29 -23.73
C PRO A 172 3.52 -11.66 -24.82
N HIS A 173 3.65 -10.84 -25.88
CA HIS A 173 4.59 -11.13 -26.97
C HIS A 173 6.02 -10.64 -26.72
N LYS A 174 6.23 -9.70 -25.79
CA LYS A 174 7.54 -9.09 -25.51
C LYS A 174 7.87 -8.93 -24.03
N GLU A 175 6.89 -9.17 -23.13
CA GLU A 175 7.01 -9.03 -21.66
C GLU A 175 7.49 -7.64 -21.19
N ILE A 176 7.06 -6.60 -21.90
CA ILE A 176 7.31 -5.18 -21.61
C ILE A 176 5.93 -4.47 -21.51
N PRO A 177 5.75 -3.48 -20.63
CA PRO A 177 6.64 -2.96 -19.59
C PRO A 177 6.53 -3.69 -18.26
N GLN A 178 7.56 -3.58 -17.41
CA GLN A 178 7.53 -4.09 -16.03
C GLN A 178 6.89 -3.07 -15.09
N ALA A 179 5.85 -3.50 -14.38
CA ALA A 179 5.21 -2.73 -13.28
C ALA A 179 4.83 -1.28 -13.63
N ALA A 180 4.38 -1.04 -14.86
CA ALA A 180 4.00 0.28 -15.32
C ALA A 180 2.61 0.27 -15.97
N THR A 181 1.79 1.29 -15.67
CA THR A 181 0.52 1.55 -16.34
C THR A 181 0.69 2.40 -17.61
N ALA A 182 1.88 2.94 -17.86
CA ALA A 182 2.19 3.81 -18.98
C ALA A 182 2.44 3.02 -20.28
N HIS A 183 1.43 2.35 -20.80
CA HIS A 183 1.48 1.62 -22.09
C HIS A 183 0.10 1.44 -22.70
N ASP A 184 0.08 1.06 -23.99
CA ASP A 184 -1.13 1.03 -24.80
C ASP A 184 -2.21 0.13 -24.24
N THR A 185 -1.91 -1.12 -23.88
CA THR A 185 -2.94 -2.10 -23.48
C THR A 185 -3.70 -1.70 -22.22
N PHE A 186 -3.02 -1.09 -21.24
CA PHE A 186 -3.68 -0.59 -20.06
C PHE A 186 -4.67 0.54 -20.39
N TRP A 187 -4.19 1.54 -21.14
CA TRP A 187 -5.02 2.70 -21.47
C TRP A 187 -6.10 2.39 -22.51
N ASP A 188 -5.90 1.38 -23.37
CA ASP A 188 -6.94 0.87 -24.25
C ASP A 188 -8.09 0.29 -23.45
N PHE A 189 -7.81 -0.63 -22.53
CA PHE A 189 -8.83 -1.18 -21.63
C PHE A 189 -9.57 -0.08 -20.86
N ILE A 190 -8.84 0.89 -20.28
CA ILE A 190 -9.44 2.00 -19.53
C ILE A 190 -10.32 2.88 -20.44
N SER A 191 -9.86 3.19 -21.65
CA SER A 191 -10.59 4.03 -22.61
C SER A 191 -11.91 3.39 -23.07
N LEU A 192 -12.03 2.07 -22.98
CA LEU A 192 -13.24 1.30 -23.30
C LEU A 192 -14.04 0.91 -22.05
N THR A 193 -13.57 1.30 -20.84
CA THR A 193 -14.18 0.92 -19.57
C THR A 193 -14.41 2.16 -18.70
N PRO A 194 -15.41 3.02 -19.00
CA PRO A 194 -15.61 4.31 -18.33
C PRO A 194 -15.89 4.20 -16.83
N GLU A 195 -16.37 3.06 -16.33
CA GLU A 195 -16.54 2.78 -14.89
C GLU A 195 -15.22 2.89 -14.11
N SER A 196 -14.06 2.80 -14.81
CA SER A 196 -12.74 2.93 -14.20
C SER A 196 -12.34 4.38 -13.90
N MET A 197 -13.03 5.38 -14.41
CA MET A 197 -12.56 6.77 -14.37
C MET A 197 -12.42 7.33 -12.96
N HIS A 198 -13.27 6.94 -12.01
CA HIS A 198 -13.09 7.34 -10.61
C HIS A 198 -11.76 6.78 -10.05
N MET A 199 -11.51 5.48 -10.26
CA MET A 199 -10.27 4.84 -9.83
C MET A 199 -9.03 5.45 -10.53
N ILE A 200 -9.14 5.81 -11.81
CA ILE A 200 -8.05 6.48 -12.55
C ILE A 200 -7.67 7.81 -11.91
N MET A 201 -8.64 8.61 -11.45
CA MET A 201 -8.33 9.85 -10.74
C MET A 201 -7.52 9.59 -9.45
N TRP A 202 -7.84 8.53 -8.72
CA TRP A 202 -7.07 8.11 -7.54
C TRP A 202 -5.67 7.63 -7.90
N VAL A 203 -5.53 6.80 -8.94
CA VAL A 203 -4.22 6.26 -9.36
C VAL A 203 -3.30 7.35 -9.91
N MET A 204 -3.86 8.36 -10.59
CA MET A 204 -3.08 9.50 -11.10
C MET A 204 -2.76 10.52 -9.99
N SER A 205 -3.41 10.44 -8.85
CA SER A 205 -3.10 11.30 -7.69
C SER A 205 -1.89 10.79 -6.90
N ASP A 206 -1.44 11.60 -5.95
CA ASP A 206 -0.36 11.25 -5.03
C ASP A 206 -0.72 10.10 -4.07
N ARG A 207 -1.99 9.69 -3.98
CA ARG A 207 -2.44 8.53 -3.21
C ARG A 207 -1.80 7.21 -3.70
N SER A 208 -1.39 7.14 -4.96
CA SER A 208 -0.67 6.00 -5.54
C SER A 208 0.84 6.02 -5.29
N LEU A 209 1.36 7.05 -4.62
CA LEU A 209 2.76 7.25 -4.30
C LEU A 209 2.97 7.48 -2.79
N PRO A 210 2.55 6.59 -1.90
CA PRO A 210 2.68 6.83 -0.47
C PRO A 210 4.15 7.04 -0.07
N ARG A 211 4.39 7.94 0.91
CA ARG A 211 5.74 8.13 1.48
C ARG A 211 6.23 6.87 2.18
N SER A 212 5.33 6.19 2.88
CA SER A 212 5.59 4.90 3.54
C SER A 212 4.28 4.12 3.70
N PHE A 213 4.38 2.84 4.03
CA PHE A 213 3.19 2.06 4.36
C PHE A 213 2.48 2.60 5.62
N SER A 214 3.21 3.17 6.58
CA SER A 214 2.63 3.76 7.80
C SER A 214 1.90 5.09 7.56
N MET A 215 2.03 5.67 6.37
CA MET A 215 1.47 6.98 5.98
C MET A 215 0.43 6.88 4.87
N MET A 216 -0.21 5.73 4.72
CA MET A 216 -1.33 5.51 3.80
C MET A 216 -2.54 4.98 4.54
N GLU A 217 -3.73 5.32 4.04
CA GLU A 217 -4.98 4.72 4.50
C GLU A 217 -5.11 3.27 4.02
N GLY A 218 -6.00 2.53 4.66
CA GLY A 218 -6.47 1.24 4.19
C GLY A 218 -7.99 1.21 4.14
N PHE A 219 -8.54 0.52 3.14
CA PHE A 219 -9.98 0.40 2.91
C PHE A 219 -10.35 -1.04 2.62
N GLY A 220 -11.45 -1.50 3.22
CA GLY A 220 -12.03 -2.80 2.87
C GLY A 220 -12.60 -2.83 1.45
N VAL A 221 -12.78 -1.69 0.81
CA VAL A 221 -13.33 -1.42 -0.53
C VAL A 221 -14.80 -1.77 -0.62
N HIS A 222 -15.16 -3.04 -0.39
CA HIS A 222 -16.51 -3.58 -0.52
C HIS A 222 -17.45 -3.17 0.62
N SER A 223 -18.73 -3.27 0.35
CA SER A 223 -19.76 -3.28 1.38
C SER A 223 -19.91 -4.70 1.91
N PHE A 224 -19.71 -4.86 3.22
CA PHE A 224 -20.02 -6.09 3.95
C PHE A 224 -21.29 -5.90 4.77
N ARG A 225 -21.72 -6.92 5.51
CA ARG A 225 -22.81 -6.85 6.48
C ARG A 225 -22.32 -7.12 7.89
N LEU A 226 -22.83 -6.36 8.82
CA LEU A 226 -22.75 -6.66 10.27
C LEU A 226 -24.13 -7.09 10.73
N ILE A 227 -24.21 -8.20 11.47
CA ILE A 227 -25.45 -8.79 12.00
C ILE A 227 -25.38 -8.82 13.51
N ASN A 228 -26.32 -8.14 14.16
CA ASN A 228 -26.38 -8.10 15.62
C ASN A 228 -27.13 -9.27 16.24
N ALA A 229 -27.18 -9.33 17.58
CA ALA A 229 -27.84 -10.39 18.34
C ALA A 229 -29.35 -10.52 18.08
N GLN A 230 -29.99 -9.49 17.54
CA GLN A 230 -31.41 -9.50 17.15
C GLN A 230 -31.60 -9.92 15.69
N GLY A 231 -30.52 -10.26 14.96
CA GLY A 231 -30.56 -10.61 13.54
C GLY A 231 -30.74 -9.39 12.62
N LYS A 232 -30.61 -8.16 13.14
CA LYS A 232 -30.67 -6.95 12.34
C LYS A 232 -29.36 -6.72 11.61
N ALA A 233 -29.43 -6.51 10.29
CA ALA A 233 -28.26 -6.26 9.45
C ALA A 233 -28.01 -4.76 9.20
N HIS A 234 -26.75 -4.43 8.99
CA HIS A 234 -26.29 -3.14 8.51
C HIS A 234 -25.20 -3.37 7.46
N PHE A 235 -25.24 -2.62 6.38
CA PHE A 235 -24.10 -2.53 5.47
C PHE A 235 -22.96 -1.77 6.16
N VAL A 236 -21.72 -2.22 5.92
CA VAL A 236 -20.53 -1.62 6.52
C VAL A 236 -19.41 -1.48 5.49
N LYS A 237 -18.70 -0.35 5.53
CA LYS A 237 -17.36 -0.20 4.94
C LYS A 237 -16.34 -0.02 6.04
N PHE A 238 -15.21 -0.72 5.91
CA PHE A 238 -14.10 -0.71 6.87
C PHE A 238 -12.97 0.21 6.43
N HIS A 239 -12.39 0.92 7.38
CA HIS A 239 -11.33 1.92 7.17
C HIS A 239 -10.16 1.72 8.14
N TRP A 240 -8.95 1.96 7.65
CA TRP A 240 -7.73 2.11 8.44
C TRP A 240 -7.19 3.52 8.21
N LYS A 241 -7.26 4.38 9.25
CA LYS A 241 -6.79 5.78 9.20
C LYS A 241 -5.42 5.87 9.86
N PRO A 242 -4.33 6.22 9.15
CA PRO A 242 -2.97 6.20 9.69
C PRO A 242 -2.79 7.29 10.77
N ALA A 243 -2.24 6.90 11.93
CA ALA A 243 -1.92 7.85 13.01
C ALA A 243 -0.83 8.85 12.58
N ALA A 244 0.06 8.46 11.67
CA ALA A 244 1.10 9.33 11.12
C ALA A 244 0.59 10.36 10.10
N GLY A 245 -0.71 10.32 9.76
CA GLY A 245 -1.29 11.10 8.67
C GLY A 245 -0.98 10.50 7.29
N ILE A 246 -1.57 11.10 6.26
CA ILE A 246 -1.43 10.64 4.87
C ILE A 246 -0.40 11.53 4.17
N HIS A 247 0.69 10.93 3.69
CA HIS A 247 1.77 11.64 3.05
C HIS A 247 2.30 10.88 1.84
N SER A 248 2.74 11.62 0.81
CA SER A 248 3.19 11.06 -0.46
C SER A 248 4.61 11.46 -0.82
N LEU A 249 5.18 10.73 -1.76
CA LEU A 249 6.30 11.12 -2.60
C LEU A 249 5.77 11.95 -3.78
N VAL A 250 6.67 12.61 -4.50
CA VAL A 250 6.39 13.13 -5.85
C VAL A 250 6.89 12.15 -6.90
N TRP A 251 6.39 12.23 -8.15
CA TRP A 251 6.70 11.22 -9.16
C TRP A 251 8.19 11.13 -9.52
N ASP A 252 8.85 12.26 -9.71
CA ASP A 252 10.30 12.29 -9.99
C ASP A 252 11.11 11.63 -8.85
N GLU A 253 10.76 11.96 -7.61
CA GLU A 253 11.36 11.35 -6.41
C GLU A 253 11.13 9.83 -6.38
N ALA A 254 9.90 9.37 -6.64
CA ALA A 254 9.55 7.95 -6.64
C ALA A 254 10.32 7.14 -7.70
N GLN A 255 10.53 7.72 -8.90
CA GLN A 255 11.33 7.11 -9.96
C GLN A 255 12.81 6.99 -9.57
N LYS A 256 13.38 8.04 -8.96
CA LYS A 256 14.77 8.02 -8.50
C LYS A 256 14.98 7.05 -7.34
N ILE A 257 14.05 6.99 -6.39
CA ILE A 257 14.07 5.99 -5.30
C ILE A 257 14.03 4.57 -5.87
N ALA A 258 13.17 4.29 -6.86
CA ALA A 258 13.07 2.96 -7.47
C ALA A 258 14.41 2.44 -8.01
N GLY A 259 15.27 3.35 -8.50
CA GLY A 259 16.61 3.01 -8.95
C GLY A 259 17.66 2.93 -7.84
N LYS A 260 17.55 3.74 -6.80
CA LYS A 260 18.53 3.83 -5.72
C LYS A 260 18.26 2.87 -4.57
N ASP A 261 17.00 2.66 -4.21
CA ASP A 261 16.55 1.69 -3.20
C ASP A 261 15.17 1.11 -3.57
N PRO A 262 15.13 0.05 -4.37
CA PRO A 262 13.86 -0.58 -4.75
C PRO A 262 13.06 -1.13 -3.56
N ASP A 263 13.71 -1.33 -2.40
CA ASP A 263 13.13 -1.83 -1.15
C ASP A 263 12.71 -0.70 -0.18
N PHE A 264 12.55 0.53 -0.64
CA PHE A 264 12.37 1.72 0.19
C PHE A 264 11.24 1.60 1.22
N HIS A 265 10.03 1.22 0.81
CA HIS A 265 8.90 1.06 1.72
C HIS A 265 9.06 -0.16 2.64
N ARG A 266 9.60 -1.26 2.12
CA ARG A 266 9.89 -2.47 2.89
C ARG A 266 10.90 -2.18 3.98
N ARG A 267 11.98 -1.47 3.67
CA ARG A 267 13.02 -1.05 4.61
C ARG A 267 12.48 -0.10 5.67
N ASP A 268 11.68 0.89 5.26
CA ASP A 268 11.06 1.86 6.17
C ASP A 268 10.19 1.16 7.24
N LEU A 269 9.33 0.22 6.83
CA LEU A 269 8.51 -0.56 7.76
C LEU A 269 9.35 -1.40 8.72
N TRP A 270 10.34 -2.11 8.19
CA TRP A 270 11.23 -2.96 8.98
C TRP A 270 11.97 -2.15 10.04
N GLU A 271 12.64 -1.08 9.61
CA GLU A 271 13.44 -0.22 10.50
C GLU A 271 12.58 0.51 11.54
N ALA A 272 11.36 0.93 11.18
CA ALA A 272 10.44 1.57 12.11
C ALA A 272 10.11 0.63 13.28
N ILE A 273 9.80 -0.63 12.99
CA ILE A 273 9.49 -1.64 14.00
C ILE A 273 10.73 -1.97 14.85
N GLU A 274 11.91 -2.17 14.25
CA GLU A 274 13.15 -2.44 14.99
C GLU A 274 13.54 -1.30 15.95
N LYS A 275 13.23 -0.07 15.58
CA LYS A 275 13.50 1.14 16.40
C LYS A 275 12.42 1.41 17.44
N GLY A 276 11.35 0.61 17.50
CA GLY A 276 10.20 0.82 18.40
C GLY A 276 9.25 1.94 17.96
N ASN A 277 9.40 2.48 16.75
CA ASN A 277 8.50 3.46 16.15
C ASN A 277 7.32 2.75 15.47
N TYR A 278 6.53 2.05 16.25
CA TYR A 278 5.46 1.19 15.76
C TYR A 278 4.44 1.94 14.89
N PRO A 279 4.19 1.48 13.65
CA PRO A 279 3.12 2.00 12.82
C PRO A 279 1.75 1.72 13.42
N GLU A 280 0.85 2.72 13.37
CA GLU A 280 -0.49 2.62 13.95
C GLU A 280 -1.55 3.16 13.00
N TRP A 281 -2.74 2.54 13.03
CA TRP A 281 -3.94 3.00 12.32
C TRP A 281 -5.15 2.91 13.23
N ASP A 282 -6.01 3.93 13.21
CA ASP A 282 -7.35 3.82 13.77
C ASP A 282 -8.20 2.95 12.84
N PHE A 283 -8.95 2.03 13.42
CA PHE A 283 -9.97 1.24 12.72
C PHE A 283 -11.29 1.99 12.76
N GLY A 284 -11.88 2.20 11.59
CA GLY A 284 -13.13 2.91 11.43
C GLY A 284 -14.17 2.14 10.65
N VAL A 285 -15.43 2.45 10.90
CA VAL A 285 -16.59 1.90 10.20
C VAL A 285 -17.51 2.99 9.72
N GLN A 286 -18.06 2.82 8.51
CA GLN A 286 -19.24 3.53 8.02
C GLN A 286 -20.39 2.55 8.00
N LEU A 287 -21.57 2.93 8.45
CA LEU A 287 -22.71 2.06 8.67
C LEU A 287 -23.97 2.61 7.99
N ILE A 288 -24.69 1.76 7.24
CA ILE A 288 -25.99 2.05 6.66
C ILE A 288 -26.94 0.93 7.12
N ALA A 289 -28.10 1.30 7.70
CA ALA A 289 -29.09 0.31 8.06
C ALA A 289 -29.64 -0.37 6.79
N GLU A 290 -29.84 -1.68 6.81
CA GLU A 290 -30.49 -2.38 5.72
C GLU A 290 -31.87 -1.78 5.43
N GLY A 291 -32.22 -1.61 4.17
CA GLY A 291 -33.41 -0.88 3.71
C GLY A 291 -33.20 0.63 3.55
N GLU A 292 -32.03 1.16 3.93
CA GLU A 292 -31.67 2.57 3.70
C GLU A 292 -30.70 2.79 2.54
N GLU A 293 -30.19 1.71 1.94
CA GLU A 293 -29.23 1.73 0.82
C GLU A 293 -29.72 2.47 -0.42
N THR A 294 -31.03 2.55 -0.60
CA THR A 294 -31.65 3.27 -1.73
C THR A 294 -31.83 4.77 -1.50
N LYS A 295 -31.44 5.31 -0.35
CA LYS A 295 -31.55 6.76 -0.04
C LYS A 295 -30.50 7.61 -0.76
N PHE A 296 -29.49 6.97 -1.35
CA PHE A 296 -28.38 7.65 -1.99
C PHE A 296 -28.53 7.63 -3.51
N ASP A 297 -27.87 8.54 -4.18
CA ASP A 297 -27.79 8.63 -5.64
C ASP A 297 -26.65 7.80 -6.23
N PHE A 298 -26.01 6.98 -5.40
CA PHE A 298 -25.04 5.95 -5.76
C PHE A 298 -25.47 4.60 -5.18
N ASP A 299 -25.10 3.51 -5.85
CA ASP A 299 -25.36 2.17 -5.35
C ASP A 299 -24.29 1.79 -4.32
N VAL A 300 -24.69 1.37 -3.13
CA VAL A 300 -23.77 0.97 -2.04
C VAL A 300 -23.00 -0.30 -2.34
N LEU A 301 -23.44 -1.09 -3.33
CA LEU A 301 -22.78 -2.32 -3.80
C LEU A 301 -21.81 -2.07 -4.97
N ASP A 302 -21.74 -0.84 -5.48
CA ASP A 302 -20.82 -0.49 -6.56
C ASP A 302 -19.40 -0.28 -6.01
N ALA A 303 -18.49 -1.19 -6.34
CA ALA A 303 -17.08 -1.13 -5.90
C ALA A 303 -16.30 0.07 -6.48
N THR A 304 -16.84 0.81 -7.45
CA THR A 304 -16.26 2.05 -7.97
C THR A 304 -16.71 3.29 -7.19
N LYS A 305 -17.55 3.12 -6.17
CA LYS A 305 -18.12 4.20 -5.37
C LYS A 305 -17.62 4.15 -3.92
N LEU A 306 -17.26 5.31 -3.41
CA LEU A 306 -17.07 5.52 -1.97
C LEU A 306 -18.37 6.05 -1.35
N TRP A 307 -18.45 5.96 -0.03
CA TRP A 307 -19.47 6.62 0.74
C TRP A 307 -18.92 7.94 1.30
N PRO A 308 -19.35 9.10 0.83
CA PRO A 308 -18.83 10.38 1.31
C PRO A 308 -18.97 10.53 2.81
N GLU A 309 -17.88 10.93 3.51
CA GLU A 309 -17.86 11.04 4.99
C GLU A 309 -18.85 12.13 5.49
N GLU A 310 -19.21 13.07 4.64
CA GLU A 310 -20.23 14.09 4.91
C GLU A 310 -21.64 13.52 5.02
N LEU A 311 -21.92 12.39 4.34
CA LEU A 311 -23.21 11.69 4.40
C LEU A 311 -23.18 10.58 5.45
N ILE A 312 -22.08 9.83 5.50
CA ILE A 312 -21.90 8.67 6.36
C ILE A 312 -20.54 8.80 7.01
N PRO A 313 -20.46 9.42 8.21
CA PRO A 313 -19.19 9.65 8.88
C PRO A 313 -18.47 8.34 9.23
N VAL A 314 -17.15 8.36 9.16
CA VAL A 314 -16.31 7.25 9.65
C VAL A 314 -16.23 7.32 11.18
N ARG A 315 -16.83 6.34 11.85
CA ARG A 315 -16.75 6.14 13.31
C ARG A 315 -15.50 5.33 13.62
N ARG A 316 -14.53 5.93 14.33
CA ARG A 316 -13.30 5.25 14.76
C ARG A 316 -13.60 4.46 16.03
N VAL A 317 -13.32 3.16 16.03
CA VAL A 317 -13.74 2.24 17.09
C VAL A 317 -12.63 1.33 17.61
N GLY A 318 -11.47 1.32 16.95
CA GLY A 318 -10.36 0.46 17.36
C GLY A 318 -9.03 0.96 16.81
N LYS A 319 -7.97 0.22 17.11
CA LYS A 319 -6.60 0.53 16.71
C LYS A 319 -5.85 -0.73 16.29
N LEU A 320 -5.07 -0.60 15.23
CA LEU A 320 -4.07 -1.56 14.77
C LEU A 320 -2.68 -1.01 15.06
N THR A 321 -1.83 -1.80 15.72
CA THR A 321 -0.41 -1.48 15.95
C THR A 321 0.46 -2.60 15.41
N LEU A 322 1.44 -2.29 14.57
CA LEU A 322 2.44 -3.25 14.08
C LEU A 322 3.72 -3.13 14.91
N ASN A 323 4.07 -4.18 15.65
CA ASN A 323 5.12 -4.14 16.67
C ASN A 323 6.17 -5.24 16.58
N ARG A 324 6.07 -6.13 15.56
CA ARG A 324 7.05 -7.22 15.37
C ARG A 324 7.26 -7.52 13.89
N ASN A 325 8.52 -7.58 13.49
CA ASN A 325 8.93 -8.09 12.17
C ASN A 325 8.80 -9.62 12.10
N PRO A 326 8.58 -10.21 10.89
CA PRO A 326 8.66 -11.65 10.73
C PRO A 326 10.07 -12.16 10.99
N ASP A 327 10.18 -13.37 11.55
CA ASP A 327 11.45 -14.05 11.75
C ASP A 327 11.98 -14.67 10.43
N ASN A 328 11.06 -15.07 9.54
CA ASN A 328 11.39 -15.58 8.21
C ASN A 328 10.41 -15.08 7.16
N TYR A 329 10.93 -14.35 6.16
CA TYR A 329 10.11 -13.76 5.11
C TYR A 329 9.33 -14.80 4.31
N PHE A 330 9.96 -15.92 3.92
CA PHE A 330 9.29 -16.95 3.13
C PHE A 330 8.16 -17.62 3.93
N ALA A 331 8.49 -18.11 5.12
CA ALA A 331 7.55 -18.84 5.96
C ALA A 331 6.32 -18.00 6.39
N GLU A 332 6.54 -16.71 6.67
CA GLU A 332 5.52 -15.86 7.25
C GLU A 332 4.89 -14.88 6.23
N THR A 333 5.68 -14.28 5.33
CA THR A 333 5.18 -13.27 4.38
C THR A 333 4.86 -13.87 3.01
N GLU A 334 5.72 -14.75 2.48
CA GLU A 334 5.46 -15.37 1.18
C GLU A 334 4.34 -16.42 1.27
N GLN A 335 4.33 -17.25 2.30
CA GLN A 335 3.32 -18.31 2.48
C GLN A 335 2.00 -17.84 3.09
N VAL A 336 1.89 -16.59 3.59
CA VAL A 336 0.60 -16.13 4.10
C VAL A 336 -0.46 -16.12 2.98
N ALA A 337 -1.62 -16.65 3.31
CA ALA A 337 -2.79 -16.73 2.44
C ALA A 337 -3.93 -15.91 3.03
N PHE A 338 -4.39 -14.89 2.30
CA PHE A 338 -5.58 -14.13 2.65
C PHE A 338 -6.77 -14.63 1.85
N MET A 339 -7.94 -14.61 2.49
CA MET A 339 -9.21 -14.99 1.84
C MET A 339 -10.31 -14.03 2.28
N THR A 340 -11.04 -13.46 1.33
CA THR A 340 -12.21 -12.63 1.63
C THR A 340 -13.32 -13.40 2.33
N THR A 341 -13.37 -14.72 2.15
CA THR A 341 -14.34 -15.60 2.81
C THR A 341 -13.97 -15.98 4.25
N ASN A 342 -12.80 -15.59 4.74
CA ASN A 342 -12.49 -15.72 6.16
C ASN A 342 -13.24 -14.63 6.93
N VAL A 343 -14.43 -14.94 7.40
CA VAL A 343 -15.29 -14.11 8.24
C VAL A 343 -15.68 -14.87 9.50
N VAL A 344 -16.12 -14.16 10.52
CA VAL A 344 -16.55 -14.72 11.81
C VAL A 344 -18.05 -14.47 12.01
N PRO A 345 -18.74 -15.15 12.93
CA PRO A 345 -20.15 -14.91 13.21
C PRO A 345 -20.44 -13.42 13.43
N GLY A 346 -21.48 -12.91 12.80
CA GLY A 346 -21.85 -11.49 12.86
C GLY A 346 -21.24 -10.60 11.77
N ILE A 347 -20.40 -11.18 10.89
CA ILE A 347 -19.89 -10.51 9.67
C ILE A 347 -20.27 -11.36 8.47
N ASP A 348 -20.89 -10.76 7.45
CA ASP A 348 -21.32 -11.47 6.24
C ASP A 348 -21.07 -10.63 4.98
N PHE A 349 -21.31 -11.24 3.84
CA PHE A 349 -21.09 -10.66 2.53
C PHE A 349 -22.31 -9.84 2.06
N SER A 350 -22.10 -9.02 1.07
CA SER A 350 -23.14 -8.38 0.29
C SER A 350 -23.15 -8.93 -1.14
N ASP A 351 -24.12 -8.50 -1.93
CA ASP A 351 -24.24 -8.84 -3.36
C ASP A 351 -23.34 -7.98 -4.26
N ASP A 352 -22.32 -7.31 -3.72
CA ASP A 352 -21.29 -6.66 -4.52
C ASP A 352 -20.67 -7.66 -5.51
N PRO A 353 -20.86 -7.48 -6.84
CA PRO A 353 -20.44 -8.46 -7.84
C PRO A 353 -18.92 -8.69 -7.88
N LEU A 354 -18.14 -7.69 -7.49
CA LEU A 354 -16.69 -7.81 -7.39
C LEU A 354 -16.29 -8.62 -6.15
N LEU A 355 -16.94 -8.40 -5.00
CA LEU A 355 -16.71 -9.18 -3.78
C LEU A 355 -17.04 -10.65 -4.00
N GLN A 356 -18.16 -10.97 -4.65
CA GLN A 356 -18.58 -12.35 -4.93
C GLN A 356 -17.53 -13.11 -5.76
N GLY A 357 -16.96 -12.47 -6.79
CA GLY A 357 -15.87 -13.08 -7.57
C GLY A 357 -14.57 -13.25 -6.76
N ARG A 358 -14.27 -12.32 -5.87
CA ARG A 358 -13.11 -12.41 -4.95
C ARG A 358 -13.26 -13.58 -3.98
N ASN A 359 -14.46 -13.89 -3.53
CA ASN A 359 -14.76 -15.01 -2.62
C ASN A 359 -14.36 -16.37 -3.22
N PHE A 360 -14.41 -16.51 -4.54
CA PHE A 360 -13.89 -17.69 -5.24
C PHE A 360 -12.39 -17.58 -5.52
N SER A 361 -11.94 -16.46 -6.10
CA SER A 361 -10.58 -16.30 -6.62
C SER A 361 -9.49 -16.52 -5.56
N TYR A 362 -9.70 -16.02 -4.33
CA TYR A 362 -8.71 -16.17 -3.26
C TYR A 362 -8.60 -17.60 -2.74
N LEU A 363 -9.67 -18.39 -2.77
CA LEU A 363 -9.61 -19.81 -2.45
C LEU A 363 -8.87 -20.60 -3.53
N ASP A 364 -9.23 -20.34 -4.80
CA ASP A 364 -8.71 -21.07 -5.96
C ASP A 364 -7.21 -20.86 -6.14
N THR A 365 -6.74 -19.60 -6.12
CA THR A 365 -5.33 -19.27 -6.34
C THR A 365 -4.39 -19.86 -5.28
N GLN A 366 -4.84 -20.07 -4.03
CA GLN A 366 -3.99 -20.64 -2.98
C GLN A 366 -3.63 -22.11 -3.26
N LEU A 367 -4.46 -22.85 -3.94
CA LEU A 367 -4.18 -24.24 -4.28
C LEU A 367 -2.92 -24.38 -5.13
N SER A 368 -2.83 -23.62 -6.22
CA SER A 368 -1.64 -23.66 -7.10
C SER A 368 -0.42 -22.96 -6.49
N ARG A 369 -0.63 -21.86 -5.76
CA ARG A 369 0.48 -21.10 -5.15
C ARG A 369 1.14 -21.85 -3.98
N LEU A 370 0.35 -22.51 -3.14
CA LEU A 370 0.83 -23.20 -1.92
C LEU A 370 0.86 -24.74 -2.07
N GLY A 371 0.36 -25.28 -3.19
CA GLY A 371 0.52 -26.66 -3.58
C GLY A 371 -0.36 -27.68 -2.83
N SER A 372 -1.30 -27.22 -1.98
CA SER A 372 -2.10 -28.13 -1.15
C SER A 372 -3.40 -27.51 -0.70
N PRO A 373 -4.50 -28.28 -0.62
CA PRO A 373 -5.73 -27.85 0.05
C PRO A 373 -5.55 -27.69 1.57
N ASN A 374 -4.47 -28.22 2.14
CA ASN A 374 -4.13 -28.12 3.56
C ASN A 374 -3.24 -26.89 3.87
N TRP A 375 -3.16 -25.89 2.98
CA TRP A 375 -2.44 -24.65 3.24
C TRP A 375 -2.89 -23.92 4.53
N PRO A 376 -4.12 -24.08 5.07
CA PRO A 376 -4.47 -23.52 6.38
C PRO A 376 -3.68 -24.12 7.55
N GLU A 377 -2.99 -25.26 7.37
CA GLU A 377 -2.12 -25.83 8.40
C GLU A 377 -0.72 -25.19 8.47
N LEU A 378 -0.34 -24.39 7.47
CA LEU A 378 0.90 -23.61 7.55
C LEU A 378 0.84 -22.68 8.78
N PRO A 379 1.91 -22.60 9.57
CA PRO A 379 1.91 -21.86 10.84
C PRO A 379 1.33 -20.45 10.72
N ILE A 380 1.70 -19.70 9.68
CA ILE A 380 1.20 -18.33 9.48
C ILE A 380 -0.31 -18.26 9.15
N ASN A 381 -0.87 -19.30 8.53
CA ASN A 381 -2.27 -19.34 8.11
C ASN A 381 -3.18 -20.00 9.16
N ARG A 382 -2.62 -20.81 10.04
CA ARG A 382 -3.35 -21.58 11.03
C ARG A 382 -4.11 -20.65 12.00
N PRO A 383 -5.42 -20.88 12.25
CA PRO A 383 -6.15 -20.10 13.25
C PRO A 383 -5.68 -20.46 14.67
N ILE A 384 -5.93 -19.56 15.63
CA ILE A 384 -5.78 -19.85 17.06
C ILE A 384 -7.02 -20.56 17.62
N ALA A 385 -8.15 -20.38 16.96
CA ALA A 385 -9.37 -21.12 17.25
C ALA A 385 -9.20 -22.61 16.92
N THR A 386 -9.81 -23.47 17.71
CA THR A 386 -9.72 -24.93 17.52
C THR A 386 -10.39 -25.35 16.22
N VAL A 387 -9.64 -26.09 15.38
CA VAL A 387 -10.17 -26.67 14.14
C VAL A 387 -10.64 -28.08 14.40
N SER A 388 -11.92 -28.36 14.13
CA SER A 388 -12.53 -29.71 14.23
C SER A 388 -13.47 -29.91 13.05
N ASN A 389 -13.11 -30.78 12.11
CA ASN A 389 -13.89 -31.09 10.91
C ASN A 389 -13.63 -32.53 10.44
N ASN A 390 -14.25 -32.90 9.32
CA ASN A 390 -14.12 -34.23 8.73
C ASN A 390 -13.12 -34.29 7.55
N GLN A 391 -12.32 -33.26 7.36
CA GLN A 391 -11.25 -33.24 6.35
C GLN A 391 -10.02 -33.96 6.91
N ARG A 392 -9.66 -35.10 6.33
CA ARG A 392 -8.65 -36.02 6.88
C ARG A 392 -7.44 -36.17 5.97
N GLU A 393 -7.55 -35.84 4.68
CA GLU A 393 -6.61 -36.22 3.63
C GLU A 393 -6.20 -35.01 2.81
N GLY A 394 -5.46 -35.24 1.75
CA GLY A 394 -4.94 -34.24 0.83
C GLY A 394 -3.44 -34.01 1.00
N HIS A 395 -2.80 -33.44 -0.03
CA HIS A 395 -1.36 -33.19 -0.02
C HIS A 395 -0.93 -32.44 1.25
N MET A 396 0.22 -32.82 1.80
CA MET A 396 0.86 -32.16 2.94
C MET A 396 -0.05 -32.01 4.18
N ARG A 397 -0.89 -33.01 4.45
CA ARG A 397 -1.65 -33.08 5.69
C ARG A 397 -0.72 -33.33 6.87
N HIS A 398 -0.70 -32.42 7.85
CA HIS A 398 0.14 -32.50 9.04
C HIS A 398 -0.61 -33.00 10.27
N THR A 399 -1.90 -32.65 10.39
CA THR A 399 -2.73 -33.03 11.53
C THR A 399 -3.04 -34.52 11.52
N ILE A 400 -2.76 -35.21 12.60
CA ILE A 400 -3.11 -36.61 12.80
C ILE A 400 -4.50 -36.66 13.46
N ASN A 401 -5.52 -37.09 12.73
CA ASN A 401 -6.88 -37.22 13.23
C ASN A 401 -7.16 -38.67 13.57
N PRO A 402 -7.31 -39.05 14.86
CA PRO A 402 -7.58 -40.43 15.26
C PRO A 402 -9.03 -40.84 14.99
N GLY A 403 -9.28 -42.13 14.94
CA GLY A 403 -10.62 -42.71 14.85
C GLY A 403 -11.03 -43.09 13.43
N GLN A 404 -12.17 -43.83 13.36
CA GLN A 404 -12.69 -44.40 12.11
C GLN A 404 -13.68 -43.51 11.37
N VAL A 405 -14.08 -42.38 11.97
CA VAL A 405 -15.13 -41.50 11.44
C VAL A 405 -14.55 -40.26 10.78
N SER A 406 -14.94 -40.04 9.53
CA SER A 406 -14.60 -38.84 8.75
C SER A 406 -15.82 -38.25 8.03
N TYR A 407 -17.00 -38.42 8.60
CA TYR A 407 -18.28 -37.99 8.02
C TYR A 407 -19.28 -37.55 9.10
N TYR A 408 -20.24 -36.76 8.73
CA TYR A 408 -21.37 -36.33 9.56
C TYR A 408 -22.68 -36.47 8.74
N PRO A 409 -23.78 -36.91 9.33
CA PRO A 409 -23.93 -37.44 10.71
C PRO A 409 -23.29 -38.82 10.88
N ASN A 410 -22.94 -39.18 12.10
CA ASN A 410 -22.38 -40.49 12.41
C ASN A 410 -22.87 -41.04 13.79
N SER A 411 -22.94 -42.34 13.92
CA SER A 411 -23.22 -43.01 15.20
C SER A 411 -21.98 -43.63 15.84
N LEU A 412 -20.93 -43.87 15.05
CA LEU A 412 -19.70 -44.57 15.48
C LEU A 412 -18.76 -43.69 16.26
N GLY A 413 -18.84 -42.37 16.08
CA GLY A 413 -18.01 -41.37 16.77
C GLY A 413 -18.83 -40.46 17.70
N GLY A 414 -19.98 -40.89 18.19
CA GLY A 414 -20.83 -40.08 19.07
C GLY A 414 -21.43 -38.84 18.38
N ASN A 415 -21.60 -38.90 17.06
CA ASN A 415 -22.06 -37.82 16.20
C ASN A 415 -21.13 -36.55 16.22
N GLN A 416 -19.81 -36.75 16.39
CA GLN A 416 -18.81 -35.69 16.47
C GLN A 416 -17.85 -35.75 15.28
N PRO A 417 -17.31 -34.59 14.83
CA PRO A 417 -17.76 -33.23 15.18
C PRO A 417 -19.17 -32.98 14.64
N GLY A 418 -19.98 -32.28 15.42
CA GLY A 418 -21.38 -31.98 15.10
C GLY A 418 -21.60 -30.48 14.85
N GLU A 419 -22.78 -30.17 14.30
CA GLU A 419 -23.24 -28.81 14.05
C GLU A 419 -23.34 -27.99 15.35
N VAL A 420 -23.08 -26.72 15.27
CA VAL A 420 -23.19 -25.75 16.38
C VAL A 420 -24.33 -24.80 16.09
N SER A 421 -25.28 -24.65 17.01
CA SER A 421 -26.37 -23.69 16.83
C SER A 421 -25.88 -22.24 16.82
N ALA A 422 -26.64 -21.35 16.20
CA ALA A 422 -26.33 -19.92 16.21
C ALA A 422 -26.18 -19.37 17.64
N GLN A 423 -27.01 -19.81 18.58
CA GLN A 423 -26.96 -19.39 19.98
C GLN A 423 -25.69 -19.86 20.70
N ALA A 424 -25.05 -20.92 20.19
CA ALA A 424 -23.78 -21.43 20.71
C ALA A 424 -22.56 -20.94 19.91
N GLY A 425 -22.73 -19.93 19.02
CA GLY A 425 -21.66 -19.32 18.25
C GLY A 425 -21.44 -19.93 16.86
N GLY A 426 -22.35 -20.79 16.36
CA GLY A 426 -22.30 -21.31 15.00
C GLY A 426 -22.50 -20.17 13.98
N TYR A 427 -21.70 -20.17 12.89
CA TYR A 427 -21.87 -19.22 11.80
C TYR A 427 -23.19 -19.45 11.07
N VAL A 428 -23.94 -18.37 10.84
CA VAL A 428 -25.19 -18.37 10.07
C VAL A 428 -25.13 -17.22 9.09
N SER A 429 -25.33 -17.54 7.80
CA SER A 429 -25.46 -16.51 6.77
C SER A 429 -26.74 -15.72 6.97
N TYR A 430 -26.69 -14.43 6.64
CA TYR A 430 -27.84 -13.55 6.71
C TYR A 430 -28.93 -14.03 5.72
N PRO A 431 -30.19 -14.22 6.16
CA PRO A 431 -31.27 -14.74 5.29
C PRO A 431 -31.82 -13.65 4.37
N GLU A 432 -31.02 -13.23 3.40
CA GLU A 432 -31.41 -12.23 2.43
C GLU A 432 -32.44 -12.77 1.43
N GLN A 433 -33.44 -11.96 1.12
CA GLN A 433 -34.43 -12.30 0.11
C GLN A 433 -33.93 -11.88 -1.28
N VAL A 434 -33.68 -12.85 -2.16
CA VAL A 434 -33.29 -12.61 -3.55
C VAL A 434 -34.55 -12.69 -4.44
N ILE A 435 -34.89 -11.58 -5.13
CA ILE A 435 -36.05 -11.50 -6.03
C ILE A 435 -35.59 -11.09 -7.42
N GLY A 436 -35.84 -11.92 -8.43
CA GLY A 436 -35.57 -11.56 -9.82
C GLY A 436 -35.29 -12.77 -10.72
N PRO A 437 -35.37 -12.60 -12.07
CA PRO A 437 -34.96 -13.60 -13.03
C PRO A 437 -33.43 -13.71 -13.09
N LYS A 438 -32.91 -14.89 -13.43
CA LYS A 438 -31.47 -15.05 -13.74
C LYS A 438 -31.16 -14.43 -15.09
N VAL A 439 -30.46 -13.28 -15.07
CA VAL A 439 -30.13 -12.50 -16.27
C VAL A 439 -28.64 -12.11 -16.26
N ARG A 440 -28.10 -11.83 -17.44
CA ARG A 440 -26.72 -11.31 -17.58
C ARG A 440 -26.80 -9.84 -18.01
N VAL A 441 -27.07 -8.98 -17.01
CA VAL A 441 -27.18 -7.52 -17.19
C VAL A 441 -26.54 -6.82 -16.01
N ARG A 442 -26.19 -5.53 -16.18
CA ARG A 442 -25.78 -4.65 -15.10
C ARG A 442 -26.94 -3.78 -14.66
N SER A 443 -27.05 -3.48 -13.37
CA SER A 443 -28.07 -2.57 -12.85
C SER A 443 -27.88 -1.15 -13.41
N GLU A 444 -28.98 -0.46 -13.68
CA GLU A 444 -28.96 0.96 -14.07
C GLU A 444 -28.39 1.85 -12.94
N SER A 445 -28.49 1.43 -11.67
CA SER A 445 -27.90 2.11 -10.51
C SER A 445 -26.38 2.21 -10.57
N PHE A 446 -25.72 1.37 -11.38
CA PHE A 446 -24.27 1.40 -11.62
C PHE A 446 -23.86 2.32 -12.79
N GLY A 447 -24.81 3.04 -13.41
CA GLY A 447 -24.60 3.78 -14.66
C GLY A 447 -23.85 5.10 -14.52
N ASP A 448 -23.67 5.65 -13.33
CA ASP A 448 -22.87 6.87 -13.16
C ASP A 448 -21.38 6.52 -13.03
N HIS A 449 -20.61 6.85 -14.06
CA HIS A 449 -19.17 6.61 -14.12
C HIS A 449 -18.31 7.82 -13.79
N TYR A 450 -18.89 9.05 -13.75
CA TYR A 450 -18.12 10.30 -13.62
C TYR A 450 -18.43 11.14 -12.39
N GLY A 451 -19.59 10.95 -11.76
CA GLY A 451 -20.02 11.80 -10.63
C GLY A 451 -18.98 11.85 -9.51
N GLN A 452 -18.50 10.69 -9.07
CA GLN A 452 -17.49 10.64 -8.02
C GLN A 452 -16.05 10.92 -8.52
N ALA A 453 -15.76 10.72 -9.80
CA ALA A 453 -14.51 11.21 -10.39
C ALA A 453 -14.45 12.76 -10.38
N LYS A 454 -15.59 13.43 -10.65
CA LYS A 454 -15.72 14.90 -10.50
C LYS A 454 -15.59 15.34 -9.05
N LEU A 455 -16.24 14.63 -8.12
CA LEU A 455 -16.13 14.88 -6.69
C LEU A 455 -14.67 14.83 -6.25
N PHE A 456 -13.94 13.78 -6.63
CA PHE A 456 -12.53 13.63 -6.32
C PHE A 456 -11.70 14.80 -6.87
N TRP A 457 -11.83 15.10 -8.18
CA TRP A 457 -11.10 16.21 -8.80
C TRP A 457 -11.40 17.56 -8.12
N ASN A 458 -12.67 17.85 -7.86
CA ASN A 458 -13.07 19.10 -7.22
C ASN A 458 -12.49 19.25 -5.82
N SER A 459 -12.37 18.14 -5.09
CA SER A 459 -11.88 18.08 -3.71
C SER A 459 -10.37 18.32 -3.58
N MET A 460 -9.60 18.17 -4.66
CA MET A 460 -8.15 18.31 -4.64
C MET A 460 -7.71 19.76 -4.51
N SER A 461 -6.63 20.00 -3.76
CA SER A 461 -5.92 21.29 -3.71
C SER A 461 -5.25 21.64 -5.05
N GLY A 462 -4.73 22.84 -5.18
CA GLY A 462 -4.01 23.29 -6.39
C GLY A 462 -2.85 22.36 -6.75
N PRO A 463 -1.89 22.12 -5.83
CA PRO A 463 -0.78 21.20 -6.06
C PRO A 463 -1.21 19.78 -6.41
N GLU A 464 -2.21 19.22 -5.72
CA GLU A 464 -2.72 17.88 -6.03
C GLU A 464 -3.29 17.79 -7.45
N LYS A 465 -4.01 18.82 -7.90
CA LYS A 465 -4.51 18.91 -9.29
C LYS A 465 -3.38 18.97 -10.31
N GLU A 466 -2.34 19.73 -10.02
CA GLU A 466 -1.16 19.80 -10.89
C GLU A 466 -0.45 18.46 -10.99
N HIS A 467 -0.32 17.73 -9.89
CA HIS A 467 0.26 16.39 -9.89
C HIS A 467 -0.57 15.39 -10.71
N ILE A 468 -1.90 15.44 -10.62
CA ILE A 468 -2.78 14.62 -11.45
C ILE A 468 -2.61 14.94 -12.94
N VAL A 469 -2.56 16.24 -13.30
CA VAL A 469 -2.32 16.66 -14.69
C VAL A 469 -0.98 16.13 -15.19
N LYS A 470 0.11 16.33 -14.44
CA LYS A 470 1.45 15.86 -14.79
C LYS A 470 1.51 14.33 -14.89
N ALA A 471 0.81 13.63 -14.01
CA ALA A 471 0.72 12.17 -14.07
C ALA A 471 0.05 11.70 -15.36
N LEU A 472 -1.11 12.26 -15.72
CA LEU A 472 -1.80 11.94 -16.97
C LEU A 472 -0.98 12.30 -18.19
N GLN A 473 -0.29 13.44 -18.19
CA GLN A 473 0.63 13.83 -19.27
C GLN A 473 1.76 12.81 -19.42
N PHE A 474 2.39 12.38 -18.33
CA PHE A 474 3.45 11.37 -18.35
C PHE A 474 2.95 10.03 -18.85
N GLU A 475 1.88 9.50 -18.27
CA GLU A 475 1.32 8.19 -18.60
C GLU A 475 0.85 8.12 -20.05
N LEU A 476 0.02 9.08 -20.48
CA LEU A 476 -0.54 9.10 -21.84
C LEU A 476 0.49 9.46 -22.90
N SER A 477 1.60 10.15 -22.56
CA SER A 477 2.70 10.38 -23.50
C SER A 477 3.45 9.10 -23.90
N LYS A 478 3.32 8.03 -23.11
CA LYS A 478 3.88 6.69 -23.40
C LYS A 478 2.97 5.84 -24.26
N VAL A 479 1.72 6.23 -24.44
CA VAL A 479 0.75 5.54 -25.28
C VAL A 479 1.04 5.90 -26.74
N GLU A 480 1.41 4.91 -27.54
CA GLU A 480 1.79 5.12 -28.95
C GLU A 480 0.56 5.31 -29.83
N THR A 481 -0.53 4.58 -29.53
CA THR A 481 -1.76 4.57 -30.32
C THR A 481 -2.62 5.81 -30.09
N ARG A 482 -2.76 6.62 -31.12
CA ARG A 482 -3.39 7.92 -31.05
C ARG A 482 -4.87 7.92 -30.61
N HIS A 483 -5.67 6.98 -31.14
CA HIS A 483 -7.09 6.95 -30.81
C HIS A 483 -7.33 6.67 -29.32
N ILE A 484 -6.47 5.88 -28.66
CA ILE A 484 -6.55 5.62 -27.22
C ILE A 484 -6.40 6.95 -26.45
N ARG A 485 -5.39 7.77 -26.82
CA ARG A 485 -5.20 9.09 -26.20
C ARG A 485 -6.41 9.98 -26.40
N GLN A 486 -7.02 9.97 -27.60
CA GLN A 486 -8.21 10.76 -27.92
C GLN A 486 -9.43 10.33 -27.10
N HIS A 487 -9.71 9.02 -26.98
CA HIS A 487 -10.78 8.50 -26.12
C HIS A 487 -10.56 8.90 -24.65
N MET A 488 -9.32 8.82 -24.15
CA MET A 488 -9.02 9.27 -22.80
C MET A 488 -9.29 10.77 -22.61
N LEU A 489 -8.97 11.61 -23.58
CA LEU A 489 -9.30 13.04 -23.52
C LEU A 489 -10.81 13.29 -23.48
N GLU A 490 -11.62 12.50 -24.17
CA GLU A 490 -13.09 12.55 -24.10
C GLU A 490 -13.56 12.22 -22.67
N HIS A 491 -13.02 11.19 -22.02
CA HIS A 491 -13.32 10.87 -20.63
C HIS A 491 -12.91 11.97 -19.65
N LEU A 492 -11.71 12.54 -19.83
CA LEU A 492 -11.24 13.66 -19.00
C LEU A 492 -12.13 14.90 -19.15
N GLY A 493 -12.67 15.14 -20.36
CA GLY A 493 -13.66 16.20 -20.62
C GLY A 493 -14.97 16.00 -19.86
N GLN A 494 -15.41 14.76 -19.65
CA GLN A 494 -16.56 14.47 -18.80
C GLN A 494 -16.31 14.84 -17.34
N ILE A 495 -15.06 14.84 -16.88
CA ILE A 495 -14.68 15.19 -15.50
C ILE A 495 -14.48 16.71 -15.38
N ASN A 496 -13.61 17.29 -16.22
CA ASN A 496 -13.31 18.72 -16.18
C ASN A 496 -12.61 19.19 -17.46
N ASP A 497 -13.16 20.25 -18.11
CA ASP A 497 -12.63 20.80 -19.36
C ASP A 497 -11.20 21.33 -19.26
N LYS A 498 -10.84 21.92 -18.10
CA LYS A 498 -9.49 22.46 -17.89
C LYS A 498 -8.47 21.32 -17.76
N LEU A 499 -8.83 20.25 -17.04
CA LEU A 499 -8.02 19.04 -16.95
C LEU A 499 -7.74 18.46 -18.35
N MET A 500 -8.81 18.23 -19.11
CA MET A 500 -8.71 17.73 -20.49
C MET A 500 -7.80 18.61 -21.34
N SER A 501 -8.04 19.92 -21.35
CA SER A 501 -7.26 20.86 -22.17
C SER A 501 -5.78 20.87 -21.83
N GLN A 502 -5.43 20.84 -20.53
CA GLN A 502 -4.04 20.82 -20.07
C GLN A 502 -3.32 19.53 -20.49
N VAL A 503 -4.01 18.40 -20.45
CA VAL A 503 -3.45 17.11 -20.90
C VAL A 503 -3.32 17.10 -22.43
N ALA A 504 -4.35 17.50 -23.17
CA ALA A 504 -4.34 17.55 -24.64
C ALA A 504 -3.18 18.40 -25.19
N ILE A 505 -2.95 19.59 -24.63
CA ILE A 505 -1.85 20.47 -25.05
C ILE A 505 -0.49 19.77 -24.92
N ALA A 506 -0.24 19.11 -23.80
CA ALA A 506 1.03 18.40 -23.58
C ALA A 506 1.23 17.18 -24.50
N LEU A 507 0.13 16.55 -24.92
CA LEU A 507 0.17 15.42 -25.85
C LEU A 507 0.20 15.86 -27.33
N GLY A 508 0.08 17.15 -27.61
CA GLY A 508 -0.04 17.66 -28.99
C GLY A 508 -1.33 17.22 -29.69
N GLU A 509 -2.38 16.92 -28.91
CA GLU A 509 -3.67 16.50 -29.42
C GLU A 509 -4.65 17.66 -29.54
N ILE A 510 -5.61 17.53 -30.47
CA ILE A 510 -6.70 18.49 -30.59
C ILE A 510 -7.66 18.26 -29.42
N THR A 511 -8.00 19.31 -28.70
CA THR A 511 -9.01 19.25 -27.66
C THR A 511 -10.36 18.80 -28.24
N PRO A 512 -10.93 17.66 -27.81
CA PRO A 512 -12.27 17.28 -28.25
C PRO A 512 -13.30 18.37 -27.93
N PRO A 513 -14.37 18.53 -28.72
CA PRO A 513 -15.43 19.44 -28.35
C PRO A 513 -16.05 18.99 -27.03
N ALA A 514 -16.40 19.94 -26.15
CA ALA A 514 -17.05 19.66 -24.88
C ALA A 514 -18.29 18.75 -25.11
N PRO A 515 -18.41 17.65 -24.36
CA PRO A 515 -19.53 16.74 -24.53
C PRO A 515 -20.84 17.47 -24.27
N LYS A 516 -21.79 17.32 -25.18
CA LYS A 516 -23.11 17.89 -24.97
C LYS A 516 -23.81 17.14 -23.84
N PRO A 517 -24.43 17.82 -22.87
CA PRO A 517 -25.23 17.15 -21.85
C PRO A 517 -26.33 16.33 -22.52
N THR A 518 -26.28 15.02 -22.37
CA THR A 518 -27.37 14.15 -22.81
C THR A 518 -28.41 14.07 -21.70
N ASN A 519 -29.48 14.86 -21.80
CA ASN A 519 -30.66 14.69 -20.96
C ASN A 519 -31.45 13.47 -21.49
N GLY A 520 -31.35 12.36 -20.82
CA GLY A 520 -32.20 11.21 -21.14
C GLY A 520 -31.64 9.90 -20.58
N ALA A 521 -32.47 9.13 -19.91
CA ALA A 521 -32.20 7.77 -19.54
C ALA A 521 -31.94 6.95 -20.81
N ILE A 522 -30.75 6.33 -20.90
CA ILE A 522 -30.42 5.44 -22.01
C ILE A 522 -31.17 4.14 -21.79
N LYS A 523 -32.11 3.84 -22.66
CA LYS A 523 -32.63 2.47 -22.80
C LYS A 523 -31.49 1.61 -23.31
N GLN A 524 -30.98 0.72 -22.45
CA GLN A 524 -30.13 -0.35 -22.91
C GLN A 524 -30.92 -1.21 -23.89
N THR A 525 -30.65 -1.06 -25.17
CA THR A 525 -31.06 -2.06 -26.15
C THR A 525 -30.07 -3.21 -25.94
N PRO A 526 -30.52 -4.44 -25.64
CA PRO A 526 -29.60 -5.57 -25.57
C PRO A 526 -28.88 -5.66 -26.90
N PRO A 527 -27.58 -5.92 -26.96
CA PRO A 527 -26.85 -6.08 -28.20
C PRO A 527 -27.57 -7.13 -29.02
N SER A 528 -28.02 -6.74 -30.23
CA SER A 528 -28.63 -7.68 -31.17
C SER A 528 -27.51 -8.66 -31.55
N GLY A 529 -27.56 -9.87 -30.97
CA GLY A 529 -26.55 -10.90 -31.11
C GLY A 529 -26.34 -11.34 -32.55
N LYS A 530 -25.52 -10.62 -33.26
CA LYS A 530 -24.82 -11.13 -34.45
C LYS A 530 -23.35 -10.85 -34.21
N ALA A 531 -22.66 -11.82 -33.63
CA ALA A 531 -21.21 -11.86 -33.67
C ALA A 531 -20.78 -11.95 -35.17
N MET A 532 -19.91 -11.03 -35.59
CA MET A 532 -19.26 -11.13 -36.88
C MET A 532 -18.31 -12.33 -36.87
N PRO A 533 -18.17 -13.06 -37.98
CA PRO A 533 -17.35 -14.29 -38.03
C PRO A 533 -15.86 -14.12 -37.81
N ASP A 534 -15.36 -12.89 -37.74
CA ASP A 534 -13.94 -12.56 -37.59
C ASP A 534 -13.55 -12.00 -36.21
N GLY A 535 -14.52 -11.85 -35.32
CA GLY A 535 -14.24 -11.36 -33.93
C GLY A 535 -13.90 -9.88 -33.82
N THR A 536 -14.05 -9.09 -34.89
CA THR A 536 -13.90 -7.63 -34.83
C THR A 536 -15.22 -6.97 -34.41
N ALA A 537 -15.17 -6.11 -33.40
CA ALA A 537 -16.29 -5.23 -33.05
C ALA A 537 -16.45 -4.17 -34.14
N ASP A 538 -17.69 -3.93 -34.58
CA ASP A 538 -17.99 -2.89 -35.55
C ASP A 538 -17.77 -1.51 -34.90
N ALA A 539 -17.16 -0.56 -35.62
CA ALA A 539 -16.91 0.82 -35.15
C ALA A 539 -18.18 1.55 -34.67
N ALA A 540 -19.36 1.06 -35.04
CA ALA A 540 -20.65 1.55 -34.53
C ALA A 540 -20.93 1.10 -33.09
N ASP A 541 -20.46 -0.10 -32.69
CA ASP A 541 -20.59 -0.61 -31.31
C ASP A 541 -19.58 0.06 -30.39
N GLU A 542 -18.40 0.41 -30.88
CA GLU A 542 -17.39 1.20 -30.18
C GLU A 542 -17.93 2.59 -29.81
N LYS A 543 -18.65 3.23 -30.74
CA LYS A 543 -19.29 4.52 -30.51
C LYS A 543 -20.50 4.42 -29.56
N ALA A 544 -21.20 3.28 -29.55
CA ALA A 544 -22.32 3.02 -28.64
C ALA A 544 -21.82 2.77 -27.21
N LEU A 545 -20.67 2.10 -27.01
CA LEU A 545 -20.02 1.93 -25.71
C LEU A 545 -19.55 3.26 -25.13
N LEU A 546 -19.03 4.17 -25.95
CA LEU A 546 -18.60 5.51 -25.54
C LEU A 546 -19.78 6.47 -25.23
N VAL A 547 -20.93 6.30 -25.90
CA VAL A 547 -22.12 7.15 -25.72
C VAL A 547 -22.99 6.69 -24.54
N SER A 548 -22.82 5.46 -24.04
CA SER A 548 -23.63 4.93 -22.93
C SER A 548 -23.24 5.48 -21.55
N ALA A 549 -22.24 6.34 -21.45
CA ALA A 549 -21.90 7.04 -20.23
C ALA A 549 -22.86 8.22 -20.00
N VAL A 550 -23.96 7.96 -19.33
CA VAL A 550 -24.88 9.03 -18.89
C VAL A 550 -24.17 9.86 -17.85
N SER A 551 -24.00 11.13 -18.14
CA SER A 551 -23.65 12.15 -17.18
C SER A 551 -24.81 12.36 -16.20
N SER A 552 -24.96 11.51 -15.19
CA SER A 552 -25.69 11.92 -14.00
C SER A 552 -24.72 12.77 -13.16
N THR A 553 -25.14 13.97 -12.83
CA THR A 553 -24.31 14.96 -12.11
C THR A 553 -24.37 14.75 -10.60
N THR A 554 -24.85 13.61 -10.09
CA THR A 554 -25.37 13.51 -8.71
C THR A 554 -24.95 12.30 -7.89
N ALA A 555 -24.15 11.33 -8.41
CA ALA A 555 -23.77 10.14 -7.63
C ALA A 555 -22.86 10.40 -6.40
N SER A 556 -22.84 11.62 -5.91
CA SER A 556 -22.11 12.06 -4.72
C SER A 556 -23.03 12.53 -3.58
N GLY A 557 -24.33 12.25 -3.66
CA GLY A 557 -25.31 12.76 -2.69
C GLY A 557 -25.46 14.27 -2.72
N GLY A 558 -25.25 14.90 -3.88
CA GLY A 558 -25.23 16.37 -4.03
C GLY A 558 -23.96 17.04 -3.53
N ILE A 559 -22.97 16.29 -3.00
CA ILE A 559 -21.70 16.82 -2.49
C ILE A 559 -20.80 17.15 -3.68
N GLN A 560 -20.34 18.40 -3.76
CA GLN A 560 -19.48 18.88 -4.83
C GLN A 560 -17.98 18.80 -4.47
N MET A 561 -17.66 18.83 -3.20
CA MET A 561 -16.30 18.75 -2.63
C MET A 561 -16.34 18.04 -1.29
N SER A 562 -15.32 17.21 -1.00
CA SER A 562 -15.14 16.57 0.29
C SER A 562 -13.73 16.83 0.81
N SER A 563 -13.63 17.39 2.01
CA SER A 563 -12.33 17.64 2.66
C SER A 563 -11.59 16.35 3.05
N ALA A 564 -12.30 15.23 3.17
CA ALA A 564 -11.74 13.94 3.49
C ALA A 564 -10.91 13.32 2.34
N LEU A 565 -11.10 13.81 1.10
CA LEU A 565 -10.42 13.27 -0.08
C LEU A 565 -9.04 13.88 -0.32
N SER A 566 -8.85 15.16 0.03
CA SER A 566 -7.57 15.85 -0.11
C SER A 566 -6.60 15.50 1.03
N MET A 567 -5.33 15.32 0.73
CA MET A 567 -4.28 15.16 1.73
C MET A 567 -3.84 16.48 2.36
N ALA A 568 -4.22 17.62 1.79
CA ALA A 568 -3.80 18.95 2.25
C ALA A 568 -4.28 19.28 3.67
N GLY A 569 -5.41 18.69 4.10
CA GLY A 569 -6.01 18.86 5.42
C GLY A 569 -5.46 17.95 6.52
N GLY A 570 -4.49 17.09 6.22
CA GLY A 570 -3.91 16.13 7.19
C GLY A 570 -3.19 16.80 8.36
N PRO A 571 -2.88 16.04 9.43
CA PRO A 571 -2.17 16.55 10.61
C PRO A 571 -0.77 17.05 10.23
N LYS A 572 -0.36 18.18 10.84
CA LYS A 572 0.90 18.89 10.57
C LYS A 572 1.68 19.18 11.86
N ASP A 573 1.55 18.32 12.83
CA ASP A 573 2.04 18.49 14.20
C ASP A 573 3.09 17.46 14.63
N SER A 574 3.40 16.48 13.78
CA SER A 574 4.33 15.39 14.07
C SER A 574 5.34 15.16 12.95
N ILE A 575 6.56 14.78 13.35
CA ILE A 575 7.62 14.31 12.46
C ILE A 575 8.01 12.85 12.74
N LYS A 576 7.19 12.13 13.52
CA LYS A 576 7.44 10.72 13.87
C LYS A 576 7.63 9.89 12.59
N GLY A 577 8.69 9.06 12.59
CA GLY A 577 9.05 8.21 11.46
C GLY A 577 9.74 8.92 10.29
N ARG A 578 10.04 10.24 10.40
CA ARG A 578 10.77 10.98 9.36
C ARG A 578 12.28 10.77 9.47
N LYS A 579 12.96 10.89 8.32
CA LYS A 579 14.42 10.73 8.19
C LYS A 579 15.06 11.99 7.65
N VAL A 580 16.14 12.46 8.30
CA VAL A 580 16.87 13.68 7.96
C VAL A 580 18.30 13.34 7.55
N ALA A 581 18.75 13.84 6.40
CA ALA A 581 20.18 13.83 6.04
C ALA A 581 20.90 15.03 6.64
N VAL A 582 22.01 14.78 7.35
CA VAL A 582 22.90 15.81 7.88
C VAL A 582 24.17 15.82 7.02
N LEU A 583 24.33 16.85 6.17
CA LEU A 583 25.46 16.93 5.23
C LEU A 583 26.70 17.44 5.95
N ALA A 584 27.79 16.64 5.97
CA ALA A 584 28.98 16.98 6.74
C ALA A 584 30.29 16.50 6.08
N ALA A 585 31.39 17.20 6.39
CA ALA A 585 32.76 16.79 6.12
C ALA A 585 33.66 17.08 7.35
N ASP A 586 34.94 16.77 7.29
CA ASP A 586 35.87 17.12 8.36
C ASP A 586 35.85 18.63 8.69
N GLY A 587 35.87 18.94 9.97
CA GLY A 587 35.70 20.28 10.49
C GLY A 587 34.26 20.73 10.69
N VAL A 588 33.27 19.79 10.69
CA VAL A 588 31.87 20.10 10.99
C VAL A 588 31.68 20.52 12.45
N ALA A 589 30.77 21.45 12.70
CA ALA A 589 30.37 21.83 14.05
C ALA A 589 29.61 20.68 14.74
N SER A 590 30.34 19.81 15.44
CA SER A 590 29.82 18.57 16.07
C SER A 590 28.69 18.84 17.08
N GLU A 591 28.78 19.94 17.83
CA GLU A 591 27.75 20.37 18.78
C GLU A 591 26.41 20.69 18.11
N GLN A 592 26.44 21.16 16.86
CA GLN A 592 25.22 21.41 16.09
C GLN A 592 24.60 20.08 15.58
N VAL A 593 25.44 19.12 15.18
CA VAL A 593 25.02 17.76 14.81
C VAL A 593 24.36 17.07 15.98
N ASP A 594 24.97 17.13 17.17
CA ASP A 594 24.46 16.51 18.39
C ASP A 594 23.13 17.14 18.83
N ALA A 595 23.04 18.46 18.83
CA ALA A 595 21.81 19.18 19.17
C ALA A 595 20.65 18.80 18.22
N LEU A 596 20.93 18.69 16.91
CA LEU A 596 19.94 18.27 15.92
C LEU A 596 19.50 16.81 16.15
N LYS A 597 20.47 15.87 16.27
CA LYS A 597 20.18 14.45 16.49
C LYS A 597 19.34 14.22 17.73
N GLN A 598 19.66 14.87 18.84
CA GLN A 598 18.91 14.79 20.09
C GLN A 598 17.48 15.30 19.94
N ALA A 599 17.28 16.44 19.31
CA ALA A 599 15.95 17.04 19.15
C ALA A 599 15.07 16.21 18.18
N LEU A 600 15.63 15.69 17.09
CA LEU A 600 14.92 14.85 16.15
C LEU A 600 14.53 13.50 16.79
N MET A 601 15.43 12.88 17.53
CA MET A 601 15.16 11.64 18.26
C MET A 601 14.04 11.85 19.31
N ALA A 602 14.06 12.95 20.05
CA ALA A 602 13.03 13.29 21.01
C ALA A 602 11.65 13.50 20.35
N ALA A 603 11.62 13.92 19.08
CA ALA A 603 10.42 14.09 18.27
C ALA A 603 10.04 12.84 17.45
N GLY A 604 10.72 11.70 17.65
CA GLY A 604 10.45 10.44 16.98
C GLY A 604 10.98 10.33 15.53
N ALA A 605 11.87 11.25 15.11
CA ALA A 605 12.54 11.23 13.82
C ALA A 605 13.99 10.73 13.95
N THR A 606 14.59 10.34 12.82
CA THR A 606 15.99 9.91 12.75
C THR A 606 16.82 10.89 11.92
N ALA A 607 18.11 11.07 12.31
CA ALA A 607 19.09 11.80 11.52
C ALA A 607 20.26 10.89 11.16
N GLU A 608 20.65 10.89 9.88
CA GLU A 608 21.82 10.19 9.37
C GLU A 608 22.85 11.23 8.88
N VAL A 609 24.10 11.10 9.29
CA VAL A 609 25.19 11.92 8.78
C VAL A 609 25.63 11.38 7.43
N VAL A 610 25.48 12.20 6.40
CA VAL A 610 25.94 11.92 5.04
C VAL A 610 27.27 12.65 4.83
N GLY A 611 28.34 11.90 4.70
CA GLY A 611 29.68 12.44 4.63
C GLY A 611 30.46 12.08 3.36
N THR A 612 31.67 12.57 3.27
CA THR A 612 32.59 12.30 2.15
C THR A 612 33.17 10.89 2.18
N HIS A 613 33.20 10.24 3.35
CA HIS A 613 33.70 8.87 3.57
C HIS A 613 33.00 8.23 4.77
N LEU A 614 32.98 6.89 4.85
CA LEU A 614 32.52 6.18 6.03
C LEU A 614 33.51 6.26 7.20
N GLY A 615 33.06 5.92 8.40
CA GLY A 615 33.83 5.95 9.62
C GLY A 615 33.53 7.18 10.47
N SER A 616 34.50 8.00 10.76
CA SER A 616 34.35 9.18 11.63
C SER A 616 34.96 10.41 10.99
N LEU A 617 34.21 11.49 10.96
CA LEU A 617 34.70 12.83 10.66
C LEU A 617 35.30 13.45 11.92
N THR A 618 36.29 14.32 11.75
CA THR A 618 36.84 15.15 12.81
C THR A 618 36.00 16.43 12.93
N GLY A 619 35.31 16.63 14.05
CA GLY A 619 34.60 17.88 14.30
C GLY A 619 35.48 19.09 14.44
N ALA A 620 34.94 20.28 14.32
CA ALA A 620 35.68 21.56 14.46
C ALA A 620 36.38 21.73 15.82
N ASN A 621 35.84 21.10 16.85
CA ASN A 621 36.40 21.04 18.21
C ASN A 621 37.30 19.81 18.45
N GLY A 622 37.54 18.97 17.42
CA GLY A 622 38.33 17.75 17.52
C GLY A 622 37.53 16.50 17.95
N SER A 623 36.23 16.62 18.27
CA SER A 623 35.39 15.46 18.61
C SER A 623 35.02 14.63 17.37
N PRO A 624 34.86 13.30 17.51
CA PRO A 624 34.48 12.45 16.39
C PRO A 624 33.00 12.58 16.08
N VAL A 625 32.64 12.61 14.80
CA VAL A 625 31.26 12.53 14.30
C VAL A 625 31.12 11.31 13.40
N THR A 626 30.34 10.34 13.83
CA THR A 626 30.11 9.10 13.08
C THR A 626 29.33 9.38 11.79
N VAL A 627 29.82 8.84 10.68
CA VAL A 627 29.18 8.92 9.35
C VAL A 627 28.34 7.69 9.12
N ASP A 628 27.06 7.90 8.84
CA ASP A 628 26.09 6.83 8.60
C ASP A 628 26.08 6.41 7.12
N LYS A 629 26.24 7.36 6.21
CA LYS A 629 26.20 7.19 4.74
C LYS A 629 27.23 8.08 4.06
N THR A 630 27.57 7.76 2.82
CA THR A 630 28.38 8.65 1.97
C THR A 630 27.52 9.23 0.85
N PHE A 631 27.94 10.34 0.25
CA PHE A 631 27.29 10.90 -0.93
C PHE A 631 27.21 9.89 -2.08
N ALA A 632 28.20 8.99 -2.20
CA ALA A 632 28.21 7.95 -3.24
C ALA A 632 27.10 6.89 -3.09
N ASN A 633 26.61 6.62 -1.88
CA ASN A 633 25.59 5.61 -1.61
C ASN A 633 24.30 6.19 -1.04
N SER A 634 24.13 7.52 -1.12
CA SER A 634 22.96 8.23 -0.60
C SER A 634 22.53 9.33 -1.55
N SER A 635 21.28 9.78 -1.44
CA SER A 635 20.69 10.88 -2.22
C SER A 635 19.56 11.50 -1.43
N SER A 636 19.23 12.75 -1.72
CA SER A 636 18.19 13.50 -1.02
C SER A 636 16.81 12.81 -1.09
N VAL A 637 16.55 12.02 -2.14
CA VAL A 637 15.27 11.29 -2.30
C VAL A 637 15.01 10.27 -1.21
N LEU A 638 16.04 9.76 -0.54
CA LEU A 638 15.93 8.78 0.54
C LEU A 638 15.56 9.42 1.90
N TYR A 639 15.45 10.74 1.97
CA TYR A 639 15.21 11.52 3.19
C TYR A 639 13.99 12.43 3.05
N ASP A 640 13.36 12.76 4.19
CA ASP A 640 12.23 13.69 4.26
C ASP A 640 12.66 15.16 4.31
N ALA A 641 13.87 15.41 4.81
CA ALA A 641 14.46 16.72 4.94
C ALA A 641 15.98 16.63 4.97
N ILE A 642 16.65 17.77 4.75
CA ILE A 642 18.11 17.87 4.87
C ILE A 642 18.49 18.99 5.85
N PHE A 643 19.65 18.85 6.49
CA PHE A 643 20.23 19.85 7.36
C PHE A 643 21.73 20.00 7.10
N VAL A 644 22.21 21.24 7.00
CA VAL A 644 23.63 21.58 6.79
C VAL A 644 24.16 22.30 8.04
N PRO A 645 24.89 21.61 8.92
CA PRO A 645 25.54 22.24 10.06
C PRO A 645 26.66 23.19 9.63
N GLY A 646 27.06 24.09 10.54
CA GLY A 646 28.23 24.95 10.34
C GLY A 646 29.58 24.21 10.41
N GLY A 647 30.64 24.97 10.33
CA GLY A 647 32.03 24.51 10.33
C GLY A 647 32.76 24.89 9.05
N VAL A 648 33.60 25.91 9.12
CA VAL A 648 34.29 26.52 7.95
C VAL A 648 34.99 25.47 7.07
N GLN A 649 35.71 24.52 7.67
CA GLN A 649 36.43 23.49 6.92
C GLN A 649 35.48 22.52 6.23
N SER A 650 34.44 22.07 6.94
CA SER A 650 33.40 21.17 6.42
C SER A 650 32.73 21.81 5.20
N ILE A 651 32.23 23.02 5.33
CA ILE A 651 31.54 23.73 4.25
C ILE A 651 32.46 23.98 3.06
N THR A 652 33.72 24.39 3.33
CA THR A 652 34.71 24.58 2.26
C THR A 652 34.97 23.26 1.48
N ALA A 653 34.94 22.12 2.16
CA ALA A 653 35.09 20.80 1.51
C ALA A 653 33.87 20.42 0.70
N LEU A 654 32.65 20.61 1.25
CA LEU A 654 31.38 20.30 0.58
C LEU A 654 31.16 21.17 -0.67
N MET A 655 31.46 22.46 -0.61
CA MET A 655 31.32 23.37 -1.75
C MET A 655 32.18 23.01 -2.97
N LYS A 656 33.22 22.18 -2.79
CA LYS A 656 34.10 21.72 -3.88
C LYS A 656 33.59 20.47 -4.60
N GLN A 657 32.48 19.88 -4.15
CA GLN A 657 31.93 18.63 -4.67
C GLN A 657 30.54 18.90 -5.24
N GLY A 658 30.20 18.22 -6.34
CA GLY A 658 28.87 18.34 -6.97
C GLY A 658 27.75 17.71 -6.15
N ASP A 659 28.01 16.56 -5.53
CA ASP A 659 26.99 15.79 -4.82
C ASP A 659 26.27 16.56 -3.69
N PRO A 660 26.95 17.35 -2.83
CA PRO A 660 26.26 18.17 -1.83
C PRO A 660 25.35 19.25 -2.45
N HIS A 661 25.75 19.83 -3.60
CA HIS A 661 24.92 20.79 -4.32
C HIS A 661 23.68 20.12 -4.90
N GLU A 662 23.84 19.00 -5.58
CA GLU A 662 22.71 18.20 -6.09
C GLU A 662 21.77 17.81 -4.95
N PHE A 663 22.30 17.39 -3.81
CA PHE A 663 21.51 17.00 -2.64
C PHE A 663 20.59 18.13 -2.14
N VAL A 664 21.11 19.35 -2.11
CA VAL A 664 20.38 20.56 -1.69
C VAL A 664 19.33 20.95 -2.74
N ASP A 665 19.74 21.06 -4.00
CA ASP A 665 18.87 21.49 -5.09
C ASP A 665 17.75 20.48 -5.35
N GLU A 666 18.04 19.16 -5.31
CA GLU A 666 17.06 18.10 -5.43
C GLU A 666 16.04 18.09 -4.27
N ALA A 667 16.50 18.29 -3.03
CA ALA A 667 15.59 18.40 -1.88
C ALA A 667 14.66 19.61 -2.01
N PHE A 668 15.13 20.70 -2.56
CA PHE A 668 14.31 21.88 -2.85
C PHE A 668 13.27 21.58 -3.94
N LYS A 669 13.69 20.97 -5.04
CA LYS A 669 12.83 20.58 -6.15
C LYS A 669 11.69 19.67 -5.70
N HIS A 670 11.95 18.77 -4.75
CA HIS A 670 10.95 17.87 -4.17
C HIS A 670 10.16 18.50 -3.01
N ALA A 671 10.19 19.82 -2.87
CA ALA A 671 9.48 20.60 -1.86
C ALA A 671 9.79 20.18 -0.40
N LYS A 672 10.97 19.56 -0.13
CA LYS A 672 11.38 19.11 1.21
C LYS A 672 11.85 20.27 2.08
N THR A 673 11.77 20.10 3.40
CA THR A 673 12.35 21.06 4.33
C THR A 673 13.88 21.03 4.26
N ILE A 674 14.50 22.19 4.19
CA ILE A 674 15.95 22.37 4.18
C ILE A 674 16.33 23.26 5.37
N GLY A 675 17.31 22.83 6.17
CA GLY A 675 17.85 23.61 7.28
C GLY A 675 19.34 23.88 7.10
N ALA A 676 19.81 25.05 7.53
CA ALA A 676 21.23 25.35 7.63
C ALA A 676 21.53 26.28 8.80
N SER A 677 22.66 26.07 9.44
CA SER A 677 23.13 26.90 10.57
C SER A 677 24.59 27.31 10.40
N GLY A 678 24.90 28.53 10.82
CA GLY A 678 26.27 29.07 10.68
C GLY A 678 26.74 29.04 9.20
N GLU A 679 27.97 28.61 8.97
CA GLU A 679 28.57 28.54 7.63
C GLU A 679 27.82 27.54 6.70
N GLY A 680 26.95 26.66 7.25
CA GLY A 680 26.07 25.80 6.43
C GLY A 680 25.21 26.61 5.45
N VAL A 681 24.91 27.87 5.77
CA VAL A 681 24.16 28.78 4.89
C VAL A 681 24.96 29.11 3.61
N ASP A 682 26.30 29.15 3.68
CA ASP A 682 27.13 29.44 2.52
C ASP A 682 27.04 28.32 1.46
N LEU A 683 26.88 27.05 1.87
CA LEU A 683 26.64 25.98 0.93
C LEU A 683 25.28 26.18 0.22
N LEU A 684 24.22 26.53 0.97
CA LEU A 684 22.91 26.81 0.34
C LEU A 684 22.99 27.99 -0.64
N ALA A 685 23.75 29.04 -0.27
CA ALA A 685 23.95 30.22 -1.12
C ALA A 685 24.73 29.90 -2.41
N ALA A 686 25.59 28.89 -2.39
CA ALA A 686 26.35 28.42 -3.54
C ALA A 686 25.56 27.52 -4.49
N CYS A 687 24.45 26.91 -4.01
CA CYS A 687 23.53 26.12 -4.82
C CYS A 687 22.62 26.98 -5.71
N GLN A 688 21.87 26.36 -6.65
CA GLN A 688 20.90 27.08 -7.49
C GLN A 688 19.84 27.79 -6.65
N ILE A 689 19.37 27.14 -5.59
CA ILE A 689 18.36 27.70 -4.67
C ILE A 689 18.88 29.02 -4.01
N GLY A 690 20.16 29.12 -3.77
CA GLY A 690 20.75 30.34 -3.20
C GLY A 690 20.53 31.56 -4.07
N GLN A 691 20.69 31.42 -5.38
CA GLN A 691 20.42 32.47 -6.36
C GLN A 691 18.92 32.80 -6.45
N LEU A 692 18.09 31.78 -6.52
CA LEU A 692 16.62 31.89 -6.64
C LEU A 692 15.98 32.57 -5.41
N LEU A 693 16.43 32.21 -4.20
CA LEU A 693 15.91 32.75 -2.94
C LEU A 693 16.67 34.00 -2.45
N GLY A 694 17.73 34.39 -3.15
CA GLY A 694 18.56 35.55 -2.75
C GLY A 694 19.33 35.35 -1.44
N LEU A 695 19.74 34.13 -1.12
CA LEU A 695 20.53 33.81 0.08
C LEU A 695 21.97 34.33 -0.13
N LYS A 696 22.40 35.30 0.69
CA LYS A 696 23.71 35.95 0.49
C LYS A 696 24.65 35.90 1.71
N THR A 697 24.08 35.81 2.92
CA THR A 697 24.85 35.89 4.17
C THR A 697 24.20 35.07 5.27
N ILE A 698 24.99 34.65 6.25
CA ILE A 698 24.50 34.03 7.47
C ILE A 698 23.60 35.03 8.22
N PRO A 699 22.31 34.73 8.43
CA PRO A 699 21.41 35.67 9.10
C PRO A 699 21.71 35.75 10.59
N THR A 700 21.54 36.93 11.17
CA THR A 700 21.69 37.16 12.62
C THR A 700 20.55 36.58 13.45
N GLN A 701 19.42 36.30 12.81
CA GLN A 701 18.25 35.64 13.40
C GLN A 701 17.77 34.51 12.50
N THR A 702 17.11 33.51 13.09
CA THR A 702 16.49 32.42 12.31
C THR A 702 15.46 32.97 11.32
N GLN A 703 15.64 32.62 10.04
CA GLN A 703 14.76 32.98 8.93
C GLN A 703 14.17 31.74 8.29
N ALA A 704 12.99 31.88 7.71
CA ALA A 704 12.30 30.82 6.98
C ALA A 704 11.74 31.41 5.68
N VAL A 705 12.16 30.86 4.54
CA VAL A 705 11.67 31.23 3.21
C VAL A 705 11.34 29.96 2.46
N GLU A 706 10.09 29.77 2.08
CA GLU A 706 9.64 28.61 1.27
C GLU A 706 10.12 27.24 1.79
N GLY A 707 10.12 27.04 3.13
CA GLY A 707 10.60 25.81 3.75
C GLY A 707 12.12 25.65 3.84
N VAL A 708 12.88 26.69 3.51
CA VAL A 708 14.33 26.80 3.74
C VAL A 708 14.56 27.61 5.01
N LEU A 709 15.18 26.98 6.02
CA LEU A 709 15.44 27.53 7.35
C LEU A 709 16.92 27.85 7.46
N THR A 710 17.27 29.10 7.74
CA THR A 710 18.63 29.53 7.95
C THR A 710 18.80 30.28 9.26
N GLY A 711 19.94 30.15 9.91
CA GLY A 711 20.23 30.87 11.15
C GLY A 711 21.69 30.86 11.56
N SER A 712 22.03 31.63 12.59
CA SER A 712 23.38 31.67 13.13
C SER A 712 23.74 30.42 13.94
N ALA A 713 25.01 30.12 14.06
CA ALA A 713 25.53 29.02 14.89
C ALA A 713 25.14 29.16 16.37
N THR A 714 25.02 30.40 16.87
CA THR A 714 24.66 30.70 18.27
C THR A 714 23.19 30.42 18.58
N ASP A 715 22.34 30.37 17.55
CA ASP A 715 20.88 30.15 17.69
C ASP A 715 20.45 28.73 17.34
N ILE A 716 21.36 27.75 17.35
CA ILE A 716 21.13 26.38 16.87
C ILE A 716 19.83 25.76 17.41
N GLN A 717 19.52 25.93 18.71
CA GLN A 717 18.30 25.39 19.30
C GLN A 717 17.03 25.94 18.64
N LYS A 718 17.03 27.24 18.33
CA LYS A 718 15.90 27.90 17.68
C LYS A 718 15.78 27.49 16.21
N VAL A 719 16.92 27.33 15.51
CA VAL A 719 16.95 26.84 14.13
C VAL A 719 16.37 25.43 14.08
N VAL A 720 16.80 24.52 14.98
CA VAL A 720 16.33 23.13 15.05
C VAL A 720 14.83 23.06 15.39
N GLN A 721 14.33 23.85 16.32
CA GLN A 721 12.90 23.89 16.64
C GLN A 721 12.08 24.37 15.44
N SER A 722 12.54 25.41 14.74
CA SER A 722 11.88 25.92 13.53
C SER A 722 11.92 24.90 12.41
N PHE A 723 13.01 24.16 12.26
CA PHE A 723 13.19 23.08 11.31
C PHE A 723 12.21 21.93 11.55
N ILE A 724 12.08 21.47 12.80
CA ILE A 724 11.11 20.44 13.19
C ILE A 724 9.67 20.88 12.84
N LYS A 725 9.33 22.15 13.16
CA LYS A 725 8.02 22.70 12.84
C LYS A 725 7.77 22.77 11.32
N ALA A 726 8.77 23.11 10.53
CA ALA A 726 8.65 23.11 9.07
C ALA A 726 8.55 21.69 8.50
N MET A 727 9.32 20.73 9.03
CA MET A 727 9.23 19.32 8.64
C MET A 727 7.83 18.72 8.88
N ALA A 728 7.11 19.18 9.93
CA ALA A 728 5.76 18.71 10.21
C ALA A 728 4.76 19.08 9.10
N GLN A 729 5.06 20.05 8.24
CA GLN A 729 4.27 20.37 7.04
C GLN A 729 4.39 19.32 5.93
N HIS A 730 5.36 18.42 6.03
CA HIS A 730 5.77 17.40 5.05
C HIS A 730 6.38 17.99 3.78
N ARG A 731 5.67 18.83 3.03
CA ARG A 731 6.12 19.46 1.78
C ARG A 731 5.71 20.93 1.74
N HIS A 732 6.52 21.73 1.06
CA HIS A 732 6.33 23.16 0.87
C HIS A 732 5.90 23.41 -0.58
N TRP A 733 4.61 23.13 -0.86
CA TRP A 733 4.04 23.19 -2.21
C TRP A 733 3.91 24.60 -2.78
N GLU A 734 4.00 25.64 -1.93
CA GLU A 734 3.91 27.05 -2.32
C GLU A 734 5.18 27.59 -3.00
N ARG A 735 6.22 26.77 -3.12
CA ARG A 735 7.48 27.18 -3.79
C ARG A 735 7.23 27.61 -5.23
N ALA A 736 7.40 28.89 -5.52
CA ALA A 736 7.10 29.44 -6.84
C ALA A 736 8.16 29.10 -7.91
N VAL A 737 9.37 28.76 -7.49
CA VAL A 737 10.54 28.60 -8.38
C VAL A 737 11.02 27.17 -8.56
N VAL A 738 10.26 26.16 -8.10
CA VAL A 738 10.61 24.73 -8.17
C VAL A 738 10.97 24.29 -9.59
N GLU A 739 10.22 24.73 -10.59
CA GLU A 739 10.43 24.37 -12.00
C GLU A 739 11.74 24.97 -12.59
N GLN A 740 12.39 25.89 -11.89
CA GLN A 740 13.64 26.51 -12.33
C GLN A 740 14.88 25.76 -11.81
N VAL A 741 14.68 24.78 -10.91
CA VAL A 741 15.78 23.99 -10.34
C VAL A 741 16.02 22.75 -11.19
N SER A 742 17.21 22.65 -11.76
CA SER A 742 17.67 21.47 -12.50
C SER A 742 18.31 20.48 -11.52
N ALA A 743 17.60 19.43 -11.11
CA ALA A 743 18.14 18.36 -10.28
C ALA A 743 17.49 17.00 -10.65
#